data_3addde7fb2366da0e335714c185b5741
#
_entry.id   3addde7fb2366da0e335714c185b5741
#
_cell.length_a   1.000
_cell.length_b   1.000
_cell.length_c   1.000
_cell.angle_alpha   90.00
_cell.angle_beta   90.00
_cell.angle_gamma   90.00
#
_symmetry.space_group_name_H-M   'P 1'
#
loop_
_entity.id
_entity.type
_entity.pdbx_description
1 polymer ?
#
loop_
_entity_poly.entity_id
_entity_poly.type
_entity_poly.pdbx_seq_one_letter_code
_entity_poly.pdbx_strand_id
1 'polypeptide(L)'
;MLTKCKICVAKTAGFCFGVDRAVKIVYNELDNRNNVVTLGPIIHNPNVVSDLEAKGVYSTDVDKVTKDQTVVIRSHGVGLDVYEKLAKVGAEVIDATCPFVARIHKIAAEKSGEGYVILIAGDEAHPEIMGIRGHCSGESYVFSSCDDFENLVKEKDFSSKKVAILAQTTYNKNMWRKCEELFERYLPEAVVYNTICSATSERQKEAAELAKAADIMIIVGGLHSSNTHKLKAICDEYCKCWLVEDAEGLRACDIDLSGAKFIGISAGASTPAYIIKEVQQTMSEMLNNVDEEFNFEEELEKTLKKIHTGMKVEGIVTDINNGEVAVDIGTKHTGYIPASELTDDPTKKPEDIVKVGDKIDLIVLKTNDQEGIVTLSKKKVDAVLGFQKIVEAKEADATLTGTVTNVVKGGVLVSANGVKVFIPASQAAPRRDFDLNDLLKQSVSFKILEVNEAKQRAVGSIRAVAREERAAAQAKFFETAQIGSEVEGTVKSITDYGVFVDLGGVDGLIRRMDLSWNRIKHPSDVVSVGDKITVTIKDIDSETKKVSLTYKKASENPWEIFKANYEVGQVVKATVVSITSFGAFAQIIDGIDGLIHISQIANQRVNNVADILSVGQVVDFQITEIDLDKKRISLSMRALLPADDEASEDAE
;
A
#
# COMPACT_ATOMS: atom_id res chain seq x y z
N MET A 1 -12.91 -38.28 -43.81
CA MET A 1 -13.54 -37.11 -43.21
C MET A 1 -12.65 -35.93 -43.54
N LEU A 2 -13.07 -35.05 -44.46
CA LEU A 2 -12.38 -33.78 -44.74
C LEU A 2 -12.48 -32.96 -43.43
N THR A 3 -11.35 -32.69 -42.81
CA THR A 3 -11.27 -31.78 -41.65
C THR A 3 -11.72 -30.41 -42.16
N LYS A 4 -12.88 -29.89 -41.66
CA LYS A 4 -13.36 -28.54 -41.97
C LYS A 4 -12.24 -27.55 -41.65
N CYS A 5 -11.92 -26.65 -42.56
CA CYS A 5 -10.97 -25.57 -42.33
C CYS A 5 -11.62 -24.57 -41.35
N LYS A 6 -10.91 -24.19 -40.30
CA LYS A 6 -11.38 -23.22 -39.31
C LYS A 6 -11.00 -21.81 -39.78
N ILE A 7 -11.94 -20.87 -39.75
CA ILE A 7 -11.68 -19.45 -39.98
C ILE A 7 -11.78 -18.72 -38.64
N CYS A 8 -10.81 -17.85 -38.34
CA CYS A 8 -10.80 -17.02 -37.15
C CYS A 8 -10.50 -15.57 -37.51
N VAL A 9 -11.36 -14.67 -37.09
CA VAL A 9 -11.16 -13.23 -37.23
C VAL A 9 -10.52 -12.68 -35.94
N ALA A 10 -9.47 -11.88 -36.11
CA ALA A 10 -8.83 -11.22 -34.98
C ALA A 10 -9.83 -10.25 -34.29
N LYS A 11 -9.86 -10.25 -32.96
CA LYS A 11 -10.77 -9.39 -32.16
C LYS A 11 -10.49 -7.90 -32.36
N THR A 12 -9.24 -7.54 -32.59
CA THR A 12 -8.82 -6.17 -32.86
C THR A 12 -9.00 -5.74 -34.31
N ALA A 13 -9.52 -6.61 -35.21
CA ALA A 13 -9.74 -6.28 -36.60
C ALA A 13 -10.78 -5.15 -36.76
N GLY A 14 -10.52 -4.18 -37.63
CA GLY A 14 -11.45 -3.10 -37.97
C GLY A 14 -11.11 -1.74 -37.32
N PHE A 15 -12.08 -0.82 -37.36
CA PHE A 15 -11.85 0.55 -36.92
C PHE A 15 -11.25 0.63 -35.52
N CYS A 16 -10.16 1.38 -35.37
CA CYS A 16 -9.70 1.82 -34.07
C CYS A 16 -10.58 2.97 -33.56
N PHE A 17 -10.46 3.31 -32.29
CA PHE A 17 -11.22 4.41 -31.67
C PHE A 17 -11.11 5.73 -32.45
N GLY A 18 -9.90 6.15 -32.81
CA GLY A 18 -9.67 7.43 -33.50
C GLY A 18 -10.34 7.50 -34.87
N VAL A 19 -10.29 6.40 -35.64
CA VAL A 19 -10.93 6.28 -36.95
C VAL A 19 -12.47 6.26 -36.80
N ASP A 20 -13.00 5.44 -35.89
CA ASP A 20 -14.45 5.34 -35.66
C ASP A 20 -15.03 6.72 -35.23
N ARG A 21 -14.33 7.43 -34.35
CA ARG A 21 -14.68 8.80 -33.94
C ARG A 21 -14.69 9.77 -35.14
N ALA A 22 -13.63 9.77 -35.95
CA ALA A 22 -13.53 10.69 -37.06
C ALA A 22 -14.63 10.47 -38.10
N VAL A 23 -14.91 9.20 -38.44
CA VAL A 23 -15.99 8.83 -39.36
C VAL A 23 -17.35 9.22 -38.80
N LYS A 24 -17.64 8.94 -37.52
CA LYS A 24 -18.90 9.34 -36.86
C LYS A 24 -19.11 10.85 -36.81
N ILE A 25 -18.05 11.63 -36.63
CA ILE A 25 -18.13 13.09 -36.68
C ILE A 25 -18.63 13.53 -38.05
N VAL A 26 -18.05 13.01 -39.15
CA VAL A 26 -18.47 13.39 -40.50
C VAL A 26 -19.94 13.02 -40.74
N TYR A 27 -20.38 11.81 -40.37
CA TYR A 27 -21.78 11.42 -40.53
C TYR A 27 -22.74 12.27 -39.70
N ASN A 28 -22.41 12.60 -38.46
CA ASN A 28 -23.23 13.48 -37.62
C ASN A 28 -23.35 14.90 -38.21
N GLU A 29 -22.28 15.40 -38.81
CA GLU A 29 -22.32 16.72 -39.45
C GLU A 29 -23.13 16.72 -40.73
N LEU A 30 -23.12 15.62 -41.47
CA LEU A 30 -24.00 15.47 -42.65
C LEU A 30 -25.49 15.54 -42.32
N ASP A 31 -25.90 14.99 -41.18
CA ASP A 31 -27.29 15.02 -40.74
C ASP A 31 -27.76 16.45 -40.33
N ASN A 32 -26.82 17.34 -40.01
CA ASN A 32 -27.09 18.65 -39.44
C ASN A 32 -26.73 19.81 -40.38
N ARG A 33 -25.91 19.59 -41.45
CA ARG A 33 -25.30 20.66 -42.26
C ARG A 33 -25.20 20.29 -43.72
N ASN A 34 -25.24 21.34 -44.54
CA ASN A 34 -24.90 21.26 -45.95
C ASN A 34 -23.46 21.78 -46.14
N ASN A 35 -22.77 21.39 -47.21
CA ASN A 35 -21.42 21.84 -47.57
C ASN A 35 -20.32 21.36 -46.62
N VAL A 36 -20.38 20.14 -46.11
CA VAL A 36 -19.33 19.52 -45.34
C VAL A 36 -18.21 19.02 -46.26
N VAL A 37 -16.97 19.42 -45.98
CA VAL A 37 -15.79 18.97 -46.72
C VAL A 37 -14.73 18.44 -45.74
N THR A 38 -13.87 17.54 -46.20
CA THR A 38 -12.73 17.03 -45.40
C THR A 38 -11.40 17.53 -45.95
N LEU A 39 -10.44 17.85 -45.08
CA LEU A 39 -9.08 18.18 -45.52
C LEU A 39 -8.30 16.91 -45.87
N GLY A 40 -8.33 16.55 -47.16
CA GLY A 40 -7.88 15.25 -47.64
C GLY A 40 -8.79 14.11 -47.15
N PRO A 41 -8.49 12.85 -47.52
CA PRO A 41 -9.30 11.70 -47.11
C PRO A 41 -9.38 11.60 -45.60
N ILE A 42 -10.61 11.44 -45.05
CA ILE A 42 -10.83 11.35 -43.60
C ILE A 42 -10.05 10.16 -43.02
N ILE A 43 -9.97 9.07 -43.77
CA ILE A 43 -9.22 7.84 -43.46
C ILE A 43 -8.66 7.23 -44.77
N HIS A 44 -7.63 6.38 -44.63
CA HIS A 44 -7.05 5.67 -45.79
C HIS A 44 -7.84 4.39 -46.10
N ASN A 45 -9.10 4.55 -46.54
CA ASN A 45 -9.93 3.46 -47.01
C ASN A 45 -10.81 3.95 -48.19
N PRO A 46 -10.61 3.45 -49.42
CA PRO A 46 -11.35 3.93 -50.61
C PRO A 46 -12.86 3.72 -50.50
N ASN A 47 -13.31 2.60 -49.92
CA ASN A 47 -14.73 2.28 -49.81
C ASN A 47 -15.47 3.29 -48.94
N VAL A 48 -14.85 3.72 -47.84
CA VAL A 48 -15.43 4.74 -46.94
C VAL A 48 -15.44 6.12 -47.59
N VAL A 49 -14.36 6.46 -48.32
CA VAL A 49 -14.28 7.74 -49.03
C VAL A 49 -15.36 7.79 -50.11
N SER A 50 -15.55 6.73 -50.91
CA SER A 50 -16.60 6.65 -51.93
C SER A 50 -18.01 6.74 -51.36
N ASP A 51 -18.28 6.11 -50.20
CA ASP A 51 -19.59 6.24 -49.53
C ASP A 51 -19.86 7.68 -49.08
N LEU A 52 -18.85 8.37 -48.53
CA LEU A 52 -18.96 9.76 -48.13
C LEU A 52 -19.15 10.69 -49.34
N GLU A 53 -18.45 10.45 -50.45
CA GLU A 53 -18.62 11.19 -51.73
C GLU A 53 -20.02 11.00 -52.30
N ALA A 54 -20.56 9.77 -52.27
CA ALA A 54 -21.94 9.48 -52.67
C ALA A 54 -22.97 10.25 -51.80
N LYS A 55 -22.64 10.61 -50.56
CA LYS A 55 -23.43 11.40 -49.64
C LYS A 55 -23.14 12.91 -49.72
N GLY A 56 -22.27 13.35 -50.62
CA GLY A 56 -21.96 14.74 -50.87
C GLY A 56 -20.81 15.34 -50.07
N VAL A 57 -20.01 14.51 -49.36
CA VAL A 57 -18.80 14.95 -48.69
C VAL A 57 -17.57 14.68 -49.54
N TYR A 58 -16.91 15.71 -49.94
CA TYR A 58 -15.71 15.61 -50.79
C TYR A 58 -14.45 16.02 -50.01
N SER A 59 -13.34 15.38 -50.34
CA SER A 59 -12.04 15.83 -49.84
C SER A 59 -11.54 17.06 -50.62
N THR A 60 -10.98 18.03 -49.92
CA THR A 60 -10.45 19.29 -50.51
C THR A 60 -9.08 19.62 -49.92
N ASP A 61 -8.37 20.51 -50.63
CA ASP A 61 -7.13 21.11 -50.13
C ASP A 61 -7.43 22.42 -49.36
N VAL A 62 -6.58 22.77 -48.41
CA VAL A 62 -6.76 23.96 -47.59
C VAL A 62 -6.90 25.26 -48.39
N ASP A 63 -6.18 25.36 -49.52
CA ASP A 63 -6.17 26.54 -50.35
C ASP A 63 -7.44 26.68 -51.24
N LYS A 64 -8.30 25.65 -51.27
CA LYS A 64 -9.59 25.62 -51.98
C LYS A 64 -10.80 25.78 -51.09
N VAL A 65 -10.58 25.90 -49.77
CA VAL A 65 -11.65 26.05 -48.80
C VAL A 65 -12.29 27.44 -48.92
N THR A 66 -13.63 27.48 -48.85
CA THR A 66 -14.42 28.71 -48.84
C THR A 66 -15.12 28.94 -47.50
N LYS A 67 -15.53 30.16 -47.22
CA LYS A 67 -16.10 30.56 -45.92
C LYS A 67 -17.43 29.86 -45.59
N ASP A 68 -18.18 29.43 -46.59
CA ASP A 68 -19.48 28.78 -46.48
C ASP A 68 -19.39 27.26 -46.25
N GLN A 69 -18.18 26.72 -46.20
CA GLN A 69 -17.93 25.31 -45.97
C GLN A 69 -17.67 25.02 -44.49
N THR A 70 -18.18 23.86 -44.04
CA THR A 70 -17.77 23.25 -42.75
C THR A 70 -16.64 22.26 -43.04
N VAL A 71 -15.47 22.55 -42.51
CA VAL A 71 -14.25 21.79 -42.77
C VAL A 71 -13.98 20.83 -41.64
N VAL A 72 -13.96 19.52 -41.97
CA VAL A 72 -13.56 18.50 -41.00
C VAL A 72 -12.09 18.14 -41.17
N ILE A 73 -11.29 18.34 -40.10
CA ILE A 73 -9.89 17.93 -40.08
C ILE A 73 -9.84 16.41 -39.89
N ARG A 74 -9.03 15.73 -40.73
CA ARG A 74 -8.87 14.27 -40.70
C ARG A 74 -8.26 13.73 -39.39
N SER A 75 -8.39 12.42 -39.16
CA SER A 75 -7.87 11.73 -37.97
C SER A 75 -6.37 11.87 -37.73
N HIS A 76 -5.58 12.15 -38.74
CA HIS A 76 -4.11 12.33 -38.70
C HIS A 76 -3.70 13.71 -38.20
N GLY A 77 -4.65 14.65 -38.04
CA GLY A 77 -4.37 16.05 -37.74
C GLY A 77 -3.69 16.82 -38.86
N VAL A 78 -3.43 18.07 -38.63
CA VAL A 78 -2.74 19.02 -39.53
C VAL A 78 -1.81 19.92 -38.74
N GLY A 79 -0.88 20.62 -39.40
CA GLY A 79 0.00 21.58 -38.76
C GLY A 79 -0.71 22.88 -38.37
N LEU A 80 -0.10 23.68 -37.51
CA LEU A 80 -0.64 24.97 -37.03
C LEU A 80 -0.90 25.97 -38.17
N ASP A 81 -0.07 25.95 -39.19
CA ASP A 81 -0.20 26.78 -40.41
C ASP A 81 -1.56 26.55 -41.11
N VAL A 82 -2.07 25.33 -41.10
CA VAL A 82 -3.39 24.98 -41.70
C VAL A 82 -4.51 25.60 -40.89
N TYR A 83 -4.44 25.55 -39.53
CA TYR A 83 -5.44 26.21 -38.68
C TYR A 83 -5.44 27.73 -38.90
N GLU A 84 -4.28 28.34 -39.05
CA GLU A 84 -4.16 29.78 -39.33
C GLU A 84 -4.79 30.16 -40.71
N LYS A 85 -4.55 29.33 -41.74
CA LYS A 85 -5.16 29.53 -43.07
C LYS A 85 -6.68 29.42 -43.00
N LEU A 86 -7.22 28.40 -42.35
CA LEU A 86 -8.66 28.20 -42.17
C LEU A 86 -9.31 29.35 -41.37
N ALA A 87 -8.63 29.84 -40.33
CA ALA A 87 -9.08 31.00 -39.56
C ALA A 87 -9.12 32.28 -40.42
N LYS A 88 -8.15 32.49 -41.31
CA LYS A 88 -8.13 33.61 -42.26
C LYS A 88 -9.27 33.55 -43.26
N VAL A 89 -9.63 32.37 -43.75
CA VAL A 89 -10.78 32.17 -44.64
C VAL A 89 -12.09 32.38 -43.89
N GLY A 90 -12.13 32.13 -42.59
CA GLY A 90 -13.33 32.20 -41.77
C GLY A 90 -14.27 31.02 -41.96
N ALA A 91 -13.78 29.89 -42.39
CA ALA A 91 -14.52 28.63 -42.48
C ALA A 91 -14.77 28.07 -41.10
N GLU A 92 -15.89 27.38 -40.93
CA GLU A 92 -16.14 26.64 -39.67
C GLU A 92 -15.30 25.36 -39.66
N VAL A 93 -14.56 25.13 -38.58
CA VAL A 93 -13.62 24.01 -38.48
C VAL A 93 -14.07 23.04 -37.39
N ILE A 94 -14.18 21.76 -37.76
CA ILE A 94 -14.47 20.66 -36.85
C ILE A 94 -13.22 19.76 -36.80
N ASP A 95 -12.61 19.64 -35.66
CA ASP A 95 -11.39 18.87 -35.48
C ASP A 95 -11.69 17.41 -35.13
N ALA A 96 -11.51 16.52 -36.12
CA ALA A 96 -11.62 15.08 -35.96
C ALA A 96 -10.26 14.40 -35.71
N THR A 97 -9.19 15.17 -35.43
CA THR A 97 -7.88 14.62 -35.07
C THR A 97 -8.01 13.58 -33.97
N CYS A 98 -7.36 12.44 -34.18
CA CYS A 98 -7.31 11.38 -33.15
C CYS A 98 -6.67 11.92 -31.87
N PRO A 99 -7.26 11.72 -30.67
CA PRO A 99 -6.72 12.21 -29.42
C PRO A 99 -5.27 11.78 -29.14
N PHE A 100 -4.89 10.59 -29.57
CA PHE A 100 -3.51 10.12 -29.46
C PHE A 100 -2.55 10.96 -30.33
N VAL A 101 -2.97 11.33 -31.54
CA VAL A 101 -2.21 12.24 -32.41
C VAL A 101 -2.17 13.64 -31.81
N ALA A 102 -3.30 14.15 -31.32
CA ALA A 102 -3.37 15.46 -30.65
C ALA A 102 -2.44 15.54 -29.43
N ARG A 103 -2.29 14.45 -28.68
CA ARG A 103 -1.32 14.35 -27.58
C ARG A 103 0.12 14.51 -28.09
N ILE A 104 0.47 13.89 -29.21
CA ILE A 104 1.80 14.04 -29.81
C ILE A 104 2.03 15.47 -30.26
N HIS A 105 1.04 16.10 -30.93
CA HIS A 105 1.10 17.50 -31.32
C HIS A 105 1.39 18.41 -30.11
N LYS A 106 0.71 18.17 -28.99
CA LYS A 106 0.91 18.92 -27.75
C LYS A 106 2.33 18.73 -27.21
N ILE A 107 2.84 17.49 -27.13
CA ILE A 107 4.20 17.21 -26.67
C ILE A 107 5.24 17.88 -27.59
N ALA A 108 5.05 17.78 -28.91
CA ALA A 108 5.94 18.38 -29.89
C ALA A 108 5.98 19.92 -29.77
N ALA A 109 4.81 20.55 -29.64
CA ALA A 109 4.72 22.00 -29.43
C ALA A 109 5.35 22.45 -28.11
N GLU A 110 5.05 21.76 -27.01
CA GLU A 110 5.56 22.07 -25.68
C GLU A 110 7.09 21.92 -25.62
N LYS A 111 7.61 20.77 -26.04
CA LYS A 111 9.06 20.52 -26.01
C LYS A 111 9.86 21.38 -26.97
N SER A 112 9.38 21.58 -28.19
CA SER A 112 10.05 22.51 -29.11
C SER A 112 10.02 23.96 -28.59
N GLY A 113 8.93 24.39 -27.94
CA GLY A 113 8.84 25.68 -27.26
C GLY A 113 9.81 25.83 -26.07
N GLU A 114 10.16 24.73 -25.41
CA GLU A 114 11.20 24.66 -24.36
C GLU A 114 12.64 24.60 -24.94
N GLY A 115 12.80 24.66 -26.26
CA GLY A 115 14.09 24.64 -26.94
C GLY A 115 14.67 23.26 -27.20
N TYR A 116 13.86 22.20 -27.13
CA TYR A 116 14.28 20.86 -27.53
C TYR A 116 14.27 20.71 -29.04
N VAL A 117 15.24 19.99 -29.57
CA VAL A 117 15.19 19.42 -30.92
C VAL A 117 14.29 18.18 -30.89
N ILE A 118 13.35 18.09 -31.83
CA ILE A 118 12.39 16.99 -31.86
C ILE A 118 12.85 15.95 -32.92
N LEU A 119 13.11 14.72 -32.45
CA LEU A 119 13.36 13.57 -33.31
C LEU A 119 12.10 12.73 -33.39
N ILE A 120 11.66 12.35 -34.60
CA ILE A 120 10.39 11.68 -34.80
C ILE A 120 10.64 10.36 -35.54
N ALA A 121 10.36 9.25 -34.88
CA ALA A 121 10.38 7.93 -35.51
C ALA A 121 9.12 7.75 -36.36
N GLY A 122 9.25 7.68 -37.67
CA GLY A 122 8.11 7.57 -38.57
C GLY A 122 8.48 7.66 -40.06
N ASP A 123 7.45 7.75 -40.89
CA ASP A 123 7.57 7.97 -42.34
C ASP A 123 7.41 9.47 -42.63
N GLU A 124 8.45 10.11 -43.15
CA GLU A 124 8.49 11.55 -43.42
C GLU A 124 7.35 12.03 -44.34
N ALA A 125 6.95 11.19 -45.32
CA ALA A 125 5.86 11.50 -46.25
C ALA A 125 4.46 11.32 -45.65
N HIS A 126 4.35 10.72 -44.47
CA HIS A 126 3.06 10.42 -43.86
C HIS A 126 2.37 11.67 -43.30
N PRO A 127 1.05 11.85 -43.54
CA PRO A 127 0.30 13.03 -43.08
C PRO A 127 0.38 13.31 -41.58
N GLU A 128 0.46 12.28 -40.75
CA GLU A 128 0.62 12.40 -39.28
C GLU A 128 1.95 13.08 -38.94
N ILE A 129 3.05 12.65 -39.60
CA ILE A 129 4.37 13.25 -39.37
C ILE A 129 4.42 14.71 -39.83
N MET A 130 3.79 15.02 -40.94
CA MET A 130 3.65 16.43 -41.42
C MET A 130 2.89 17.27 -40.40
N GLY A 131 1.82 16.73 -39.80
CA GLY A 131 1.08 17.36 -38.72
C GLY A 131 1.94 17.59 -37.48
N ILE A 132 2.67 16.58 -37.02
CA ILE A 132 3.56 16.70 -35.83
C ILE A 132 4.64 17.76 -36.06
N ARG A 133 5.31 17.73 -37.24
CA ARG A 133 6.33 18.74 -37.59
C ARG A 133 5.75 20.14 -37.65
N GLY A 134 4.52 20.28 -38.16
CA GLY A 134 3.81 21.56 -38.21
C GLY A 134 3.45 22.16 -36.85
N HIS A 135 3.60 21.40 -35.76
CA HIS A 135 3.46 21.88 -34.38
C HIS A 135 4.80 22.19 -33.70
N CYS A 136 5.94 21.85 -34.34
CA CYS A 136 7.24 22.17 -33.79
C CYS A 136 7.62 23.64 -34.07
N SER A 137 8.00 24.39 -33.07
CA SER A 137 8.50 25.76 -33.20
C SER A 137 10.00 25.83 -33.49
N GLY A 138 10.74 24.73 -33.40
CA GLY A 138 12.17 24.60 -33.56
C GLY A 138 12.58 23.54 -34.57
N GLU A 139 13.85 23.09 -34.50
CA GLU A 139 14.38 22.03 -35.33
C GLU A 139 13.66 20.70 -35.07
N SER A 140 13.28 20.02 -36.18
CA SER A 140 12.71 18.66 -36.09
C SER A 140 13.27 17.78 -37.23
N TYR A 141 13.56 16.52 -36.88
CA TYR A 141 14.10 15.53 -37.81
C TYR A 141 13.30 14.25 -37.74
N VAL A 142 13.21 13.52 -38.86
CA VAL A 142 12.48 12.27 -38.97
C VAL A 142 13.47 11.15 -39.28
N PHE A 143 13.25 9.99 -38.70
CA PHE A 143 13.97 8.76 -39.04
C PHE A 143 13.00 7.59 -39.13
N SER A 144 13.23 6.70 -40.11
CA SER A 144 12.33 5.56 -40.40
C SER A 144 12.83 4.25 -39.79
N SER A 145 14.13 4.13 -39.57
CA SER A 145 14.81 2.92 -39.08
C SER A 145 15.92 3.24 -38.09
N CYS A 146 16.45 2.21 -37.42
CA CYS A 146 17.61 2.35 -36.55
C CYS A 146 18.86 2.84 -37.32
N ASP A 147 19.06 2.39 -38.56
CA ASP A 147 20.17 2.83 -39.40
C ASP A 147 20.04 4.32 -39.75
N ASP A 148 18.81 4.77 -40.11
CA ASP A 148 18.54 6.19 -40.34
C ASP A 148 18.81 7.04 -39.09
N PHE A 149 18.44 6.55 -37.93
CA PHE A 149 18.73 7.23 -36.66
C PHE A 149 20.24 7.34 -36.43
N GLU A 150 21.00 6.25 -36.62
CA GLU A 150 22.47 6.31 -36.49
C GLU A 150 23.11 7.29 -37.47
N ASN A 151 22.63 7.30 -38.72
CA ASN A 151 23.13 8.24 -39.73
C ASN A 151 22.81 9.68 -39.32
N LEU A 152 21.57 9.93 -38.85
CA LEU A 152 21.14 11.27 -38.39
C LEU A 152 22.02 11.79 -37.27
N VAL A 153 22.32 10.96 -36.22
CA VAL A 153 23.15 11.39 -35.08
C VAL A 153 24.63 11.50 -35.41
N LYS A 154 25.10 10.86 -36.50
CA LYS A 154 26.47 11.03 -37.01
C LYS A 154 26.61 12.28 -37.90
N GLU A 155 25.55 12.66 -38.64
CA GLU A 155 25.54 13.84 -39.51
C GLU A 155 25.27 15.15 -38.77
N LYS A 156 24.48 15.10 -37.72
CA LYS A 156 24.06 16.26 -36.92
C LYS A 156 24.67 16.23 -35.53
N ASP A 157 25.16 17.37 -35.09
CA ASP A 157 25.67 17.52 -33.74
C ASP A 157 24.54 17.85 -32.75
N PHE A 158 24.27 16.93 -31.83
CA PHE A 158 23.30 17.08 -30.74
C PHE A 158 23.95 17.25 -29.36
N SER A 159 25.29 17.26 -29.26
CA SER A 159 26.02 17.22 -27.98
C SER A 159 25.69 18.39 -27.04
N SER A 160 25.31 19.54 -27.59
CA SER A 160 24.93 20.75 -26.83
C SER A 160 23.43 21.04 -26.84
N LYS A 161 22.61 20.17 -27.44
CA LYS A 161 21.17 20.38 -27.64
C LYS A 161 20.36 19.48 -26.70
N LYS A 162 19.27 20.01 -26.18
CA LYS A 162 18.25 19.19 -25.55
C LYS A 162 17.48 18.46 -26.65
N VAL A 163 17.28 17.15 -26.50
CA VAL A 163 16.61 16.33 -27.49
C VAL A 163 15.38 15.67 -26.88
N ALA A 164 14.27 15.69 -27.60
CA ALA A 164 13.08 14.89 -27.29
C ALA A 164 12.77 13.97 -28.47
N ILE A 165 12.51 12.70 -28.18
CA ILE A 165 12.27 11.66 -29.20
C ILE A 165 10.82 11.22 -29.10
N LEU A 166 10.10 11.24 -30.21
CA LEU A 166 8.69 10.87 -30.35
C LEU A 166 8.55 9.76 -31.40
N ALA A 167 7.46 8.99 -31.33
CA ALA A 167 7.11 8.01 -32.37
C ALA A 167 5.79 8.36 -33.05
N GLN A 168 5.66 8.06 -34.33
CA GLN A 168 4.39 8.00 -35.03
C GLN A 168 3.47 6.97 -34.37
N THR A 169 2.16 7.24 -34.26
CA THR A 169 1.20 6.33 -33.60
C THR A 169 1.20 4.91 -34.16
N THR A 170 1.51 4.76 -35.46
CA THR A 170 1.55 3.47 -36.17
C THR A 170 2.96 2.92 -36.34
N TYR A 171 3.98 3.44 -35.65
CA TYR A 171 5.35 2.94 -35.77
C TYR A 171 5.46 1.49 -35.26
N ASN A 172 6.45 0.73 -35.79
CA ASN A 172 6.64 -0.66 -35.41
C ASN A 172 7.25 -0.77 -34.01
N LYS A 173 6.55 -1.42 -33.08
CA LYS A 173 6.97 -1.54 -31.67
C LYS A 173 8.30 -2.31 -31.51
N ASN A 174 8.55 -3.34 -32.32
CA ASN A 174 9.79 -4.09 -32.24
C ASN A 174 10.98 -3.25 -32.74
N MET A 175 10.77 -2.46 -33.81
CA MET A 175 11.77 -1.51 -34.27
C MET A 175 12.07 -0.43 -33.25
N TRP A 176 11.02 0.13 -32.64
CA TRP A 176 11.17 1.12 -31.58
C TRP A 176 12.06 0.61 -30.43
N ARG A 177 11.80 -0.61 -29.91
CA ARG A 177 12.61 -1.23 -28.85
C ARG A 177 14.08 -1.40 -29.24
N LYS A 178 14.37 -1.76 -30.52
CA LYS A 178 15.75 -1.84 -30.99
C LYS A 178 16.40 -0.46 -31.03
N CYS A 179 15.64 0.57 -31.38
CA CYS A 179 16.15 1.93 -31.40
C CYS A 179 16.36 2.52 -30.00
N GLU A 180 15.60 2.10 -28.97
CA GLU A 180 15.77 2.54 -27.57
C GLU A 180 17.20 2.27 -27.08
N GLU A 181 17.81 1.13 -27.41
CA GLU A 181 19.22 0.83 -27.08
C GLU A 181 20.19 1.83 -27.72
N LEU A 182 19.85 2.32 -28.92
CA LEU A 182 20.65 3.34 -29.63
C LEU A 182 20.43 4.74 -29.04
N PHE A 183 19.19 5.05 -28.60
CA PHE A 183 18.90 6.32 -27.93
C PHE A 183 19.76 6.48 -26.68
N GLU A 184 19.81 5.44 -25.82
CA GLU A 184 20.64 5.44 -24.63
C GLU A 184 22.14 5.56 -24.95
N ARG A 185 22.59 4.96 -26.03
CA ARG A 185 24.00 4.97 -26.45
C ARG A 185 24.45 6.33 -27.00
N TYR A 186 23.64 6.92 -27.89
CA TYR A 186 24.04 8.13 -28.64
C TYR A 186 23.52 9.43 -28.01
N LEU A 187 22.39 9.38 -27.33
CA LEU A 187 21.70 10.53 -26.74
C LEU A 187 21.19 10.22 -25.32
N PRO A 188 22.08 9.94 -24.34
CA PRO A 188 21.68 9.49 -23.01
C PRO A 188 20.85 10.52 -22.21
N GLU A 189 20.94 11.80 -22.58
CA GLU A 189 20.17 12.89 -21.94
C GLU A 189 18.86 13.20 -22.69
N ALA A 190 18.52 12.45 -23.74
CA ALA A 190 17.28 12.68 -24.48
C ALA A 190 16.06 12.25 -23.68
N VAL A 191 15.00 13.03 -23.81
CA VAL A 191 13.69 12.66 -23.23
C VAL A 191 12.92 11.82 -24.26
N VAL A 192 12.75 10.54 -23.99
CA VAL A 192 12.10 9.61 -24.90
C VAL A 192 10.62 9.46 -24.54
N TYR A 193 9.74 9.69 -25.52
CA TYR A 193 8.30 9.50 -25.40
C TYR A 193 7.85 8.38 -26.32
N ASN A 194 7.46 7.24 -25.75
CA ASN A 194 6.81 6.19 -26.54
C ASN A 194 5.36 6.60 -26.82
N THR A 195 5.15 7.15 -28.02
CA THR A 195 3.84 7.63 -28.48
C THR A 195 3.13 6.67 -29.43
N ILE A 196 3.61 5.44 -29.56
CA ILE A 196 2.95 4.39 -30.35
C ILE A 196 1.59 4.08 -29.70
N CYS A 197 0.53 4.10 -30.52
CA CYS A 197 -0.82 3.86 -30.05
C CYS A 197 -1.00 2.42 -29.53
N SER A 198 -1.62 2.25 -28.35
CA SER A 198 -1.91 0.92 -27.77
C SER A 198 -2.73 0.05 -28.71
N ALA A 199 -3.76 0.61 -29.38
CA ALA A 199 -4.56 -0.11 -30.37
C ALA A 199 -3.72 -0.65 -31.53
N THR A 200 -2.66 0.04 -31.95
CA THR A 200 -1.70 -0.45 -32.96
C THR A 200 -0.87 -1.61 -32.36
N SER A 201 -0.35 -1.46 -31.18
CA SER A 201 0.47 -2.47 -30.50
C SER A 201 -0.30 -3.78 -30.26
N GLU A 202 -1.53 -3.69 -29.78
CA GLU A 202 -2.40 -4.83 -29.54
C GLU A 202 -2.76 -5.56 -30.82
N ARG A 203 -3.14 -4.82 -31.87
CA ARG A 203 -3.43 -5.39 -33.19
C ARG A 203 -2.23 -6.11 -33.79
N GLN A 204 -1.04 -5.53 -33.72
CA GLN A 204 0.19 -6.16 -34.15
C GLN A 204 0.49 -7.44 -33.39
N LYS A 205 0.32 -7.42 -32.08
CA LYS A 205 0.52 -8.58 -31.19
C LYS A 205 -0.47 -9.70 -31.52
N GLU A 206 -1.76 -9.39 -31.60
CA GLU A 206 -2.81 -10.38 -31.89
C GLU A 206 -2.64 -10.97 -33.28
N ALA A 207 -2.33 -10.14 -34.32
CA ALA A 207 -2.07 -10.60 -35.64
C ALA A 207 -0.86 -11.56 -35.70
N ALA A 208 0.22 -11.27 -34.99
CA ALA A 208 1.38 -12.16 -34.86
C ALA A 208 1.04 -13.49 -34.18
N GLU A 209 0.24 -13.45 -33.08
CA GLU A 209 -0.20 -14.65 -32.37
C GLU A 209 -1.10 -15.52 -33.25
N LEU A 210 -2.02 -14.89 -33.98
CA LEU A 210 -2.91 -15.58 -34.93
C LEU A 210 -2.11 -16.19 -36.10
N ALA A 211 -1.14 -15.45 -36.65
CA ALA A 211 -0.30 -15.90 -37.75
C ALA A 211 0.59 -17.12 -37.39
N LYS A 212 1.05 -17.19 -36.11
CA LYS A 212 1.79 -18.38 -35.62
C LYS A 212 0.96 -19.65 -35.61
N ALA A 213 -0.36 -19.51 -35.43
CA ALA A 213 -1.27 -20.65 -35.35
C ALA A 213 -1.94 -20.97 -36.70
N ALA A 214 -2.00 -20.01 -37.62
CA ALA A 214 -2.69 -20.13 -38.90
C ALA A 214 -1.77 -20.69 -40.00
N ASP A 215 -2.36 -21.46 -40.90
CA ASP A 215 -1.68 -21.87 -42.14
C ASP A 215 -1.63 -20.73 -43.16
N ILE A 216 -2.67 -19.89 -43.14
CA ILE A 216 -2.87 -18.75 -44.06
C ILE A 216 -3.40 -17.56 -43.25
N MET A 217 -2.88 -16.37 -43.56
CA MET A 217 -3.42 -15.11 -43.05
C MET A 217 -3.96 -14.23 -44.18
N ILE A 218 -5.15 -13.67 -43.94
CA ILE A 218 -5.74 -12.64 -44.80
C ILE A 218 -5.75 -11.32 -44.00
N ILE A 219 -5.09 -10.31 -44.57
CA ILE A 219 -5.09 -8.96 -44.00
C ILE A 219 -6.01 -8.10 -44.87
N VAL A 220 -7.07 -7.56 -44.24
CA VAL A 220 -8.07 -6.75 -44.93
C VAL A 220 -7.79 -5.27 -44.72
N GLY A 221 -7.76 -4.49 -45.81
CA GLY A 221 -7.63 -3.03 -45.72
C GLY A 221 -6.99 -2.40 -46.93
N GLY A 222 -7.01 -1.07 -46.99
CA GLY A 222 -6.52 -0.31 -48.16
C GLY A 222 -5.05 -0.57 -48.46
N LEU A 223 -4.75 -0.76 -49.76
CA LEU A 223 -3.40 -1.02 -50.27
C LEU A 223 -2.41 0.14 -50.02
N HIS A 224 -2.89 1.32 -49.71
CA HIS A 224 -2.06 2.50 -49.38
C HIS A 224 -1.97 2.76 -47.85
N SER A 225 -2.54 1.88 -47.03
CA SER A 225 -2.53 2.06 -45.56
C SER A 225 -1.23 1.54 -44.96
N SER A 226 -0.43 2.43 -44.37
CA SER A 226 0.82 2.09 -43.68
C SER A 226 0.61 1.04 -42.58
N ASN A 227 -0.48 1.15 -41.81
CA ASN A 227 -0.79 0.18 -40.76
C ASN A 227 -1.09 -1.22 -41.33
N THR A 228 -1.79 -1.30 -42.47
CA THR A 228 -2.15 -2.56 -43.10
C THR A 228 -0.92 -3.28 -43.63
N HIS A 229 -0.01 -2.55 -44.28
CA HIS A 229 1.27 -3.11 -44.76
C HIS A 229 2.15 -3.62 -43.61
N LYS A 230 2.21 -2.88 -42.50
CA LYS A 230 2.96 -3.31 -41.29
C LYS A 230 2.38 -4.59 -40.67
N LEU A 231 1.04 -4.73 -40.64
CA LEU A 231 0.40 -5.98 -40.20
C LEU A 231 0.77 -7.15 -41.11
N LYS A 232 0.71 -6.96 -42.45
CA LYS A 232 1.12 -7.99 -43.39
C LYS A 232 2.56 -8.41 -43.16
N ALA A 233 3.49 -7.46 -43.08
CA ALA A 233 4.90 -7.74 -42.85
C ALA A 233 5.17 -8.55 -41.58
N ILE A 234 4.42 -8.28 -40.52
CA ILE A 234 4.51 -9.05 -39.25
C ILE A 234 3.98 -10.47 -39.43
N CYS A 235 2.88 -10.66 -40.16
CA CYS A 235 2.29 -11.97 -40.40
C CYS A 235 3.13 -12.81 -41.38
N ASP A 236 3.75 -12.19 -42.38
CA ASP A 236 4.64 -12.84 -43.38
C ASP A 236 5.85 -13.53 -42.70
N GLU A 237 6.23 -13.11 -41.49
CA GLU A 237 7.30 -13.78 -40.72
C GLU A 237 6.92 -15.21 -40.28
N TYR A 238 5.62 -15.52 -40.19
CA TYR A 238 5.12 -16.77 -39.60
C TYR A 238 4.40 -17.68 -40.58
N CYS A 239 3.60 -17.14 -41.50
CA CYS A 239 2.83 -17.91 -42.48
C CYS A 239 2.60 -17.14 -43.77
N LYS A 240 2.03 -17.80 -44.81
CA LYS A 240 1.65 -17.12 -46.04
C LYS A 240 0.54 -16.10 -45.76
N CYS A 241 0.75 -14.87 -46.22
CA CYS A 241 -0.15 -13.77 -45.93
C CYS A 241 -0.55 -13.00 -47.20
N TRP A 242 -1.84 -12.79 -47.37
CA TRP A 242 -2.41 -12.00 -48.49
C TRP A 242 -3.01 -10.70 -47.95
N LEU A 243 -2.82 -9.63 -48.72
CA LEU A 243 -3.42 -8.33 -48.44
C LEU A 243 -4.53 -8.10 -49.48
N VAL A 244 -5.75 -7.84 -48.98
CA VAL A 244 -6.94 -7.62 -49.81
C VAL A 244 -7.68 -6.37 -49.36
N GLU A 245 -8.27 -5.60 -50.28
CA GLU A 245 -9.06 -4.42 -49.88
C GLU A 245 -10.47 -4.80 -49.48
N ASP A 246 -11.08 -5.78 -50.15
CA ASP A 246 -12.46 -6.21 -49.99
C ASP A 246 -12.67 -7.67 -50.49
N ALA A 247 -13.93 -8.08 -50.60
CA ALA A 247 -14.32 -9.40 -51.03
C ALA A 247 -14.00 -9.66 -52.54
N GLU A 248 -14.05 -8.62 -53.40
CA GLU A 248 -13.68 -8.74 -54.79
C GLU A 248 -12.18 -8.95 -54.95
N GLY A 249 -11.38 -8.17 -54.22
CA GLY A 249 -9.94 -8.35 -54.13
C GLY A 249 -9.56 -9.75 -53.65
N LEU A 250 -10.32 -10.32 -52.69
CA LEU A 250 -10.10 -11.69 -52.24
C LEU A 250 -10.37 -12.73 -53.34
N ARG A 251 -11.47 -12.58 -54.11
CA ARG A 251 -11.80 -13.47 -55.21
C ARG A 251 -10.79 -13.39 -56.36
N ALA A 252 -10.19 -12.21 -56.57
CA ALA A 252 -9.17 -11.99 -57.58
C ALA A 252 -7.79 -12.57 -57.18
N CYS A 253 -7.55 -12.84 -55.93
CA CYS A 253 -6.30 -13.45 -55.46
C CYS A 253 -6.27 -14.94 -55.76
N ASP A 254 -5.16 -15.40 -56.37
CA ASP A 254 -4.89 -16.84 -56.53
C ASP A 254 -4.35 -17.43 -55.21
N ILE A 255 -5.26 -17.76 -54.29
CA ILE A 255 -4.93 -18.32 -52.99
C ILE A 255 -5.10 -19.82 -53.02
N ASP A 256 -3.99 -20.54 -52.87
CA ASP A 256 -4.03 -21.99 -52.70
C ASP A 256 -4.54 -22.36 -51.31
N LEU A 257 -5.80 -22.73 -51.24
CA LEU A 257 -6.49 -23.18 -50.03
C LEU A 257 -6.37 -24.68 -49.80
N SER A 258 -5.71 -25.41 -50.69
CA SER A 258 -5.57 -26.86 -50.62
C SER A 258 -4.70 -27.24 -49.40
N GLY A 259 -5.31 -27.97 -48.46
CA GLY A 259 -4.62 -28.43 -47.25
C GLY A 259 -4.60 -27.46 -46.08
N ALA A 260 -5.12 -26.24 -46.22
CA ALA A 260 -5.26 -25.31 -45.10
C ALA A 260 -6.29 -25.86 -44.08
N LYS A 261 -5.91 -25.90 -42.81
CA LYS A 261 -6.75 -26.31 -41.66
C LYS A 261 -7.23 -25.13 -40.84
N PHE A 262 -6.43 -24.06 -40.85
CA PHE A 262 -6.72 -22.88 -40.07
C PHE A 262 -6.34 -21.59 -40.84
N ILE A 263 -7.34 -20.72 -41.03
CA ILE A 263 -7.18 -19.43 -41.70
C ILE A 263 -7.45 -18.33 -40.69
N GLY A 264 -6.50 -17.41 -40.56
CA GLY A 264 -6.65 -16.20 -39.73
C GLY A 264 -7.03 -15.00 -40.63
N ILE A 265 -7.93 -14.18 -40.13
CA ILE A 265 -8.30 -12.90 -40.78
C ILE A 265 -7.99 -11.78 -39.78
N SER A 266 -7.20 -10.80 -40.20
CA SER A 266 -7.00 -9.55 -39.48
C SER A 266 -7.25 -8.36 -40.39
N ALA A 267 -7.41 -7.15 -39.82
CA ALA A 267 -7.72 -5.99 -40.62
C ALA A 267 -7.02 -4.72 -40.14
N GLY A 268 -6.78 -3.81 -41.07
CA GLY A 268 -6.24 -2.49 -40.77
C GLY A 268 -7.18 -1.64 -39.90
N ALA A 269 -6.61 -0.65 -39.19
CA ALA A 269 -7.35 0.27 -38.31
C ALA A 269 -8.37 1.16 -39.06
N SER A 270 -8.29 1.24 -40.36
CA SER A 270 -9.20 1.99 -41.26
C SER A 270 -10.19 1.12 -42.03
N THR A 271 -10.35 -0.16 -41.65
CA THR A 271 -11.23 -1.11 -42.34
C THR A 271 -12.58 -1.22 -41.64
N PRO A 272 -13.70 -0.94 -42.31
CA PRO A 272 -15.03 -1.10 -41.73
C PRO A 272 -15.38 -2.56 -41.42
N ALA A 273 -16.19 -2.78 -40.38
CA ALA A 273 -16.60 -4.11 -39.96
C ALA A 273 -17.38 -4.89 -41.03
N TYR A 274 -18.18 -4.20 -41.88
CA TYR A 274 -18.93 -4.86 -42.94
C TYR A 274 -18.03 -5.47 -44.00
N ILE A 275 -16.90 -4.80 -44.39
CA ILE A 275 -15.93 -5.34 -45.33
C ILE A 275 -15.26 -6.61 -44.77
N ILE A 276 -14.94 -6.61 -43.48
CA ILE A 276 -14.35 -7.79 -42.83
C ILE A 276 -15.33 -8.96 -42.86
N LYS A 277 -16.61 -8.70 -42.62
CA LYS A 277 -17.67 -9.71 -42.68
C LYS A 277 -17.85 -10.27 -44.09
N GLU A 278 -17.84 -9.41 -45.11
CA GLU A 278 -17.93 -9.82 -46.52
C GLU A 278 -16.73 -10.69 -46.91
N VAL A 279 -15.52 -10.31 -46.51
CA VAL A 279 -14.30 -11.11 -46.77
C VAL A 279 -14.38 -12.47 -46.05
N GLN A 280 -14.87 -12.50 -44.81
CA GLN A 280 -15.05 -13.75 -44.04
C GLN A 280 -16.07 -14.67 -44.72
N GLN A 281 -17.22 -14.13 -45.18
CA GLN A 281 -18.23 -14.88 -45.91
C GLN A 281 -17.69 -15.44 -47.22
N THR A 282 -17.03 -14.60 -48.01
CA THR A 282 -16.39 -15.01 -49.27
C THR A 282 -15.35 -16.13 -49.04
N MET A 283 -14.54 -16.02 -47.98
CA MET A 283 -13.60 -17.08 -47.61
C MET A 283 -14.31 -18.39 -47.27
N SER A 284 -15.43 -18.32 -46.54
CA SER A 284 -16.25 -19.48 -46.20
C SER A 284 -16.87 -20.12 -47.43
N GLU A 285 -17.34 -19.32 -48.40
CA GLU A 285 -17.86 -19.78 -49.71
C GLU A 285 -16.74 -20.49 -50.52
N MET A 286 -15.55 -19.91 -50.59
CA MET A 286 -14.39 -20.50 -51.31
C MET A 286 -13.96 -21.86 -50.75
N LEU A 287 -14.16 -22.06 -49.44
CA LEU A 287 -13.89 -23.32 -48.75
C LEU A 287 -15.03 -24.34 -48.82
N ASN A 288 -16.18 -24.01 -49.44
CA ASN A 288 -17.42 -24.80 -49.39
C ASN A 288 -17.91 -25.12 -47.94
N ASN A 289 -17.60 -24.26 -47.00
CA ASN A 289 -18.02 -24.38 -45.62
C ASN A 289 -19.36 -23.62 -45.40
N VAL A 290 -20.49 -24.19 -45.75
CA VAL A 290 -21.80 -23.50 -45.80
C VAL A 290 -22.51 -23.42 -44.44
N ASP A 291 -21.98 -23.98 -43.34
CA ASP A 291 -22.72 -24.16 -42.10
C ASP A 291 -21.98 -23.64 -40.84
N GLU A 292 -21.65 -22.36 -40.79
CA GLU A 292 -21.47 -21.71 -39.49
C GLU A 292 -21.93 -20.24 -39.57
N GLU A 293 -23.20 -19.98 -39.16
CA GLU A 293 -23.63 -18.65 -38.75
C GLU A 293 -22.85 -18.25 -37.49
N PHE A 294 -21.66 -17.73 -37.72
CA PHE A 294 -20.93 -17.04 -36.64
C PHE A 294 -21.58 -15.68 -36.44
N ASN A 295 -22.31 -15.51 -35.35
CA ASN A 295 -23.01 -14.28 -35.04
C ASN A 295 -22.02 -13.19 -34.62
N PHE A 296 -21.40 -12.54 -35.61
CA PHE A 296 -20.44 -11.45 -35.42
C PHE A 296 -21.07 -10.26 -34.65
N GLU A 297 -22.37 -10.02 -34.80
CA GLU A 297 -23.08 -8.99 -34.02
C GLU A 297 -23.08 -9.28 -32.53
N GLU A 298 -23.29 -10.54 -32.13
CA GLU A 298 -23.26 -10.96 -30.73
C GLU A 298 -21.87 -10.87 -30.11
N GLU A 299 -20.82 -11.17 -30.88
CA GLU A 299 -19.43 -11.01 -30.44
C GLU A 299 -18.97 -9.55 -30.45
N LEU A 300 -19.44 -8.76 -31.40
CA LEU A 300 -19.20 -7.32 -31.43
C LEU A 300 -19.93 -6.59 -30.28
N GLU A 301 -21.18 -6.99 -29.97
CA GLU A 301 -21.91 -6.47 -28.81
C GLU A 301 -21.26 -6.89 -27.47
N LYS A 302 -20.71 -8.08 -27.38
CA LYS A 302 -19.92 -8.52 -26.19
C LYS A 302 -18.65 -7.71 -26.00
N THR A 303 -18.02 -7.22 -27.06
CA THR A 303 -16.85 -6.33 -27.00
C THR A 303 -17.24 -4.86 -26.75
N LEU A 304 -18.47 -4.47 -26.97
CA LEU A 304 -19.02 -3.14 -26.68
C LEU A 304 -19.52 -3.04 -25.24
N LYS A 305 -18.71 -3.49 -24.25
CA LYS A 305 -19.00 -3.20 -22.85
C LYS A 305 -19.03 -1.69 -22.67
N LYS A 306 -20.23 -1.14 -22.43
CA LYS A 306 -20.38 0.27 -22.06
C LYS A 306 -19.71 0.48 -20.73
N ILE A 307 -18.59 1.17 -20.74
CA ILE A 307 -17.84 1.52 -19.54
C ILE A 307 -18.51 2.75 -18.91
N HIS A 308 -18.75 2.70 -17.60
CA HIS A 308 -19.25 3.84 -16.84
C HIS A 308 -18.43 4.05 -15.58
N THR A 309 -18.44 5.27 -15.09
CA THR A 309 -17.74 5.65 -13.86
C THR A 309 -18.19 4.78 -12.68
N GLY A 310 -17.22 4.27 -11.90
CA GLY A 310 -17.45 3.36 -10.77
C GLY A 310 -17.45 1.87 -11.14
N MET A 311 -17.39 1.51 -12.41
CA MET A 311 -17.36 0.10 -12.84
C MET A 311 -16.01 -0.53 -12.49
N LYS A 312 -16.04 -1.77 -11.95
CA LYS A 312 -14.84 -2.58 -11.76
C LYS A 312 -14.50 -3.27 -13.09
N VAL A 313 -13.25 -3.16 -13.51
CA VAL A 313 -12.73 -3.77 -14.74
C VAL A 313 -11.41 -4.47 -14.45
N GLU A 314 -11.16 -5.58 -15.11
CA GLU A 314 -9.84 -6.23 -15.13
C GLU A 314 -9.05 -5.64 -16.29
N GLY A 315 -7.78 -5.28 -16.06
CA GLY A 315 -6.92 -4.75 -17.10
C GLY A 315 -5.55 -5.40 -17.11
N ILE A 316 -4.91 -5.37 -18.27
CA ILE A 316 -3.54 -5.87 -18.48
C ILE A 316 -2.64 -4.65 -18.69
N VAL A 317 -1.57 -4.53 -17.91
CA VAL A 317 -0.59 -3.45 -18.06
C VAL A 317 0.12 -3.60 -19.40
N THR A 318 -0.01 -2.60 -20.27
CA THR A 318 0.58 -2.61 -21.61
C THR A 318 1.86 -1.79 -21.69
N ASP A 319 1.96 -0.72 -20.92
CA ASP A 319 3.13 0.16 -20.90
C ASP A 319 3.19 0.98 -19.59
N ILE A 320 4.41 1.42 -19.23
CA ILE A 320 4.67 2.26 -18.07
C ILE A 320 5.53 3.43 -18.53
N ASN A 321 4.98 4.66 -18.52
CA ASN A 321 5.66 5.85 -19.01
C ASN A 321 5.48 7.03 -18.06
N ASN A 322 6.56 7.73 -17.76
CA ASN A 322 6.59 9.08 -17.13
C ASN A 322 5.48 9.36 -16.08
N GLY A 323 5.25 8.40 -15.16
CA GLY A 323 4.26 8.59 -14.08
C GLY A 323 2.83 8.15 -14.41
N GLU A 324 2.58 7.55 -15.58
CA GLU A 324 1.30 6.96 -15.96
C GLU A 324 1.47 5.51 -16.39
N VAL A 325 0.52 4.65 -16.05
CA VAL A 325 0.48 3.24 -16.48
C VAL A 325 -0.64 3.08 -17.49
N ALA A 326 -0.28 2.63 -18.70
CA ALA A 326 -1.26 2.29 -19.72
C ALA A 326 -1.75 0.85 -19.50
N VAL A 327 -3.07 0.66 -19.61
CA VAL A 327 -3.72 -0.62 -19.33
C VAL A 327 -4.75 -0.94 -20.42
N ASP A 328 -4.67 -2.14 -20.96
CA ASP A 328 -5.73 -2.70 -21.80
C ASP A 328 -6.85 -3.25 -20.92
N ILE A 329 -8.06 -2.73 -21.09
CA ILE A 329 -9.27 -3.14 -20.39
C ILE A 329 -10.24 -3.94 -21.26
N GLY A 330 -9.75 -4.45 -22.40
CA GLY A 330 -10.52 -5.26 -23.34
C GLY A 330 -11.65 -4.49 -24.04
N THR A 331 -11.47 -3.18 -24.25
CA THR A 331 -12.42 -2.29 -24.93
C THR A 331 -11.69 -1.40 -25.92
N LYS A 332 -12.42 -0.67 -26.77
CA LYS A 332 -11.82 0.26 -27.74
C LYS A 332 -11.14 1.48 -27.08
N HIS A 333 -11.31 1.67 -25.77
CA HIS A 333 -10.70 2.75 -24.99
C HIS A 333 -9.42 2.28 -24.33
N THR A 334 -8.41 3.13 -24.33
CA THR A 334 -7.19 2.87 -23.57
C THR A 334 -7.36 3.34 -22.13
N GLY A 335 -7.09 2.46 -21.16
CA GLY A 335 -7.07 2.81 -19.75
C GLY A 335 -5.74 3.43 -19.35
N TYR A 336 -5.78 4.50 -18.55
CA TYR A 336 -4.60 5.10 -17.93
C TYR A 336 -4.77 5.20 -16.44
N ILE A 337 -3.73 4.80 -15.71
CA ILE A 337 -3.65 4.95 -14.25
C ILE A 337 -2.59 6.00 -13.95
N PRO A 338 -2.96 7.18 -13.47
CA PRO A 338 -1.99 8.15 -12.96
C PRO A 338 -1.22 7.58 -11.76
N ALA A 339 0.03 7.95 -11.54
CA ALA A 339 0.83 7.49 -10.40
C ALA A 339 0.14 7.73 -9.05
N SER A 340 -0.59 8.84 -8.90
CA SER A 340 -1.38 9.16 -7.69
C SER A 340 -2.55 8.21 -7.42
N GLU A 341 -3.03 7.48 -8.44
CA GLU A 341 -4.12 6.52 -8.38
C GLU A 341 -3.62 5.06 -8.38
N LEU A 342 -2.30 4.87 -8.44
CA LEU A 342 -1.65 3.57 -8.36
C LEU A 342 -1.34 3.18 -6.91
N THR A 343 -0.83 4.13 -6.12
CA THR A 343 -0.44 3.94 -4.72
C THR A 343 -0.64 5.19 -3.87
N ASP A 344 -0.77 5.00 -2.55
CA ASP A 344 -0.75 6.08 -1.56
C ASP A 344 0.69 6.51 -1.16
N ASP A 345 1.70 5.75 -1.54
CA ASP A 345 3.10 6.00 -1.19
C ASP A 345 3.78 6.81 -2.31
N PRO A 346 4.05 8.11 -2.10
CA PRO A 346 4.65 8.96 -3.13
C PRO A 346 6.13 8.63 -3.42
N THR A 347 6.75 7.76 -2.62
CA THR A 347 8.16 7.37 -2.79
C THR A 347 8.35 6.22 -3.77
N LYS A 348 7.29 5.47 -4.07
CA LYS A 348 7.32 4.32 -4.98
C LYS A 348 7.06 4.77 -6.41
N LYS A 349 7.91 4.32 -7.32
CA LYS A 349 7.69 4.51 -8.76
C LYS A 349 6.67 3.48 -9.29
N PRO A 350 5.95 3.78 -10.38
CA PRO A 350 5.01 2.85 -11.01
C PRO A 350 5.63 1.48 -11.33
N GLU A 351 6.90 1.46 -11.76
CA GLU A 351 7.67 0.26 -12.13
C GLU A 351 7.93 -0.68 -10.94
N ASP A 352 7.93 -0.14 -9.70
CA ASP A 352 8.11 -0.93 -8.47
C ASP A 352 6.82 -1.65 -8.04
N ILE A 353 5.66 -1.21 -8.57
CA ILE A 353 4.33 -1.67 -8.15
C ILE A 353 3.71 -2.62 -9.17
N VAL A 354 3.88 -2.35 -10.47
CA VAL A 354 3.32 -3.13 -11.56
C VAL A 354 4.35 -3.32 -12.67
N LYS A 355 4.24 -4.44 -13.38
CA LYS A 355 5.08 -4.75 -14.55
C LYS A 355 4.22 -4.88 -15.79
N VAL A 356 4.82 -4.62 -16.94
CA VAL A 356 4.17 -4.83 -18.24
C VAL A 356 3.78 -6.30 -18.37
N GLY A 357 2.50 -6.55 -18.64
CA GLY A 357 1.88 -7.87 -18.73
C GLY A 357 1.11 -8.30 -17.47
N ASP A 358 1.20 -7.57 -16.35
CA ASP A 358 0.45 -7.88 -15.16
C ASP A 358 -1.06 -7.68 -15.37
N LYS A 359 -1.85 -8.62 -14.85
CA LYS A 359 -3.31 -8.47 -14.76
C LYS A 359 -3.67 -7.82 -13.45
N ILE A 360 -4.40 -6.72 -13.51
CA ILE A 360 -4.78 -5.93 -12.35
C ILE A 360 -6.26 -5.57 -12.36
N ASP A 361 -6.88 -5.60 -11.20
CA ASP A 361 -8.25 -5.13 -10.98
C ASP A 361 -8.25 -3.61 -10.81
N LEU A 362 -9.19 -2.94 -11.46
CA LEU A 362 -9.25 -1.48 -11.54
C LEU A 362 -10.69 -0.97 -11.41
N ILE A 363 -10.83 0.26 -10.93
CA ILE A 363 -12.12 0.98 -10.95
C ILE A 363 -12.01 2.16 -11.90
N VAL A 364 -13.04 2.33 -12.73
CA VAL A 364 -13.17 3.47 -13.64
C VAL A 364 -13.48 4.74 -12.85
N LEU A 365 -12.57 5.72 -12.92
CA LEU A 365 -12.77 7.03 -12.29
C LEU A 365 -13.54 7.97 -13.18
N LYS A 366 -13.13 8.05 -14.44
CA LYS A 366 -13.71 8.96 -15.43
C LYS A 366 -13.56 8.34 -16.81
N THR A 367 -14.61 8.39 -17.59
CA THR A 367 -14.58 8.11 -19.02
C THR A 367 -14.55 9.44 -19.78
N ASN A 368 -13.64 9.56 -20.70
CA ASN A 368 -13.61 10.68 -21.63
C ASN A 368 -13.83 10.14 -23.04
N ASP A 369 -15.08 10.05 -23.42
CA ASP A 369 -15.48 9.52 -24.73
C ASP A 369 -14.99 10.39 -25.89
N GLN A 370 -14.68 11.67 -25.63
CA GLN A 370 -14.09 12.56 -26.64
C GLN A 370 -12.64 12.26 -26.92
N GLU A 371 -11.90 11.85 -25.91
CA GLU A 371 -10.46 11.52 -26.01
C GLU A 371 -10.19 10.01 -26.12
N GLY A 372 -11.21 9.16 -25.96
CA GLY A 372 -11.06 7.70 -25.96
C GLY A 372 -10.22 7.16 -24.81
N ILE A 373 -10.13 7.94 -23.75
CA ILE A 373 -9.31 7.66 -22.56
C ILE A 373 -10.22 7.34 -21.38
N VAL A 374 -9.86 6.29 -20.65
CA VAL A 374 -10.50 5.93 -19.39
C VAL A 374 -9.48 6.09 -18.28
N THR A 375 -9.75 6.98 -17.34
CA THR A 375 -8.92 7.12 -16.15
C THR A 375 -9.31 6.04 -15.14
N LEU A 376 -8.35 5.28 -14.70
CA LEU A 376 -8.51 4.10 -13.84
C LEU A 376 -7.81 4.31 -12.51
N SER A 377 -8.27 3.62 -11.47
CA SER A 377 -7.64 3.62 -10.15
C SER A 377 -7.49 2.19 -9.63
N LYS A 378 -6.27 1.81 -9.33
CA LYS A 378 -5.94 0.60 -8.56
C LYS A 378 -6.18 0.85 -7.07
N LYS A 379 -5.80 2.03 -6.58
CA LYS A 379 -5.96 2.46 -5.20
C LYS A 379 -7.39 2.32 -4.68
N LYS A 380 -8.42 2.65 -5.49
CA LYS A 380 -9.82 2.46 -5.10
C LYS A 380 -10.21 0.99 -4.98
N VAL A 381 -9.68 0.11 -5.82
CA VAL A 381 -9.89 -1.34 -5.70
C VAL A 381 -9.25 -1.86 -4.42
N ASP A 382 -7.99 -1.50 -4.19
CA ASP A 382 -7.25 -1.90 -3.00
C ASP A 382 -7.94 -1.40 -1.72
N ALA A 383 -8.53 -0.19 -1.75
CA ALA A 383 -9.32 0.35 -0.64
C ALA A 383 -10.62 -0.44 -0.41
N VAL A 384 -11.34 -0.84 -1.47
CA VAL A 384 -12.57 -1.67 -1.35
C VAL A 384 -12.23 -3.06 -0.81
N LEU A 385 -11.20 -3.71 -1.36
CA LEU A 385 -10.74 -5.02 -0.89
C LEU A 385 -10.17 -4.94 0.54
N GLY A 386 -9.45 -3.87 0.83
CA GLY A 386 -8.96 -3.59 2.18
C GLY A 386 -10.10 -3.38 3.18
N PHE A 387 -11.16 -2.69 2.76
CA PHE A 387 -12.33 -2.48 3.59
C PHE A 387 -13.10 -3.78 3.86
N GLN A 388 -13.22 -4.68 2.88
CA GLN A 388 -13.79 -6.02 3.07
C GLN A 388 -13.01 -6.82 4.13
N LYS A 389 -11.68 -6.80 4.07
CA LYS A 389 -10.82 -7.43 5.09
C LYS A 389 -11.03 -6.82 6.48
N ILE A 390 -11.35 -5.53 6.57
CA ILE A 390 -11.68 -4.87 7.85
C ILE A 390 -13.03 -5.35 8.37
N VAL A 391 -14.03 -5.55 7.50
CA VAL A 391 -15.34 -6.14 7.86
C VAL A 391 -15.18 -7.57 8.36
N GLU A 392 -14.47 -8.40 7.61
CA GLU A 392 -14.17 -9.79 7.99
C GLU A 392 -13.41 -9.86 9.33
N ALA A 393 -12.43 -8.97 9.53
CA ALA A 393 -11.69 -8.90 10.78
C ALA A 393 -12.58 -8.50 11.97
N LYS A 394 -13.60 -7.64 11.75
CA LYS A 394 -14.59 -7.30 12.77
C LYS A 394 -15.47 -8.52 13.13
N GLU A 395 -15.95 -9.26 12.12
CA GLU A 395 -16.79 -10.44 12.32
C GLU A 395 -16.03 -11.57 13.03
N ALA A 396 -14.75 -11.74 12.69
CA ALA A 396 -13.86 -12.72 13.31
C ALA A 396 -13.25 -12.26 14.65
N ASP A 397 -13.56 -11.05 15.11
CA ASP A 397 -12.92 -10.39 16.26
C ASP A 397 -11.37 -10.41 16.23
N ALA A 398 -10.81 -10.33 15.01
CA ALA A 398 -9.39 -10.45 14.77
C ALA A 398 -8.64 -9.13 15.04
N THR A 399 -7.41 -9.25 15.53
CA THR A 399 -6.51 -8.12 15.71
C THR A 399 -5.85 -7.75 14.39
N LEU A 400 -5.96 -6.47 14.01
CA LEU A 400 -5.30 -5.89 12.85
C LEU A 400 -4.07 -5.08 13.27
N THR A 401 -3.09 -5.02 12.37
CA THR A 401 -1.92 -4.14 12.51
C THR A 401 -1.98 -3.03 11.46
N GLY A 402 -1.57 -1.83 11.84
CA GLY A 402 -1.54 -0.70 10.92
C GLY A 402 -0.60 0.39 11.40
N THR A 403 -0.27 1.32 10.50
CA THR A 403 0.63 2.43 10.81
C THR A 403 -0.18 3.71 11.06
N VAL A 404 0.14 4.43 12.13
CA VAL A 404 -0.48 5.73 12.43
C VAL A 404 0.01 6.77 11.44
N THR A 405 -0.90 7.27 10.61
CA THR A 405 -0.58 8.25 9.56
C THR A 405 -0.74 9.68 10.03
N ASN A 406 -1.79 9.96 10.80
CA ASN A 406 -2.11 11.32 11.24
C ASN A 406 -2.73 11.33 12.64
N VAL A 407 -2.41 12.38 13.39
CA VAL A 407 -3.10 12.72 14.64
C VAL A 407 -4.11 13.83 14.35
N VAL A 408 -5.37 13.64 14.73
CA VAL A 408 -6.46 14.61 14.49
C VAL A 408 -7.13 15.01 15.81
N LYS A 409 -7.90 16.10 15.79
CA LYS A 409 -8.71 16.50 16.97
C LYS A 409 -9.66 15.36 17.35
N GLY A 410 -9.39 14.69 18.47
CA GLY A 410 -10.23 13.62 18.99
C GLY A 410 -9.72 12.20 18.77
N GLY A 411 -8.56 11.98 18.15
CA GLY A 411 -8.00 10.64 17.96
C GLY A 411 -6.87 10.54 16.96
N VAL A 412 -6.61 9.33 16.49
CA VAL A 412 -5.58 9.04 15.49
C VAL A 412 -6.18 8.33 14.28
N LEU A 413 -5.57 8.53 13.11
CA LEU A 413 -5.88 7.81 11.88
C LEU A 413 -4.79 6.76 11.63
N VAL A 414 -5.22 5.50 11.54
CA VAL A 414 -4.34 4.35 11.28
C VAL A 414 -4.62 3.83 9.89
N SER A 415 -3.59 3.65 9.08
CA SER A 415 -3.68 3.00 7.78
C SER A 415 -3.48 1.49 7.96
N ALA A 416 -4.51 0.72 7.62
CA ALA A 416 -4.47 -0.73 7.60
C ALA A 416 -5.09 -1.24 6.31
N ASN A 417 -4.38 -2.11 5.58
CA ASN A 417 -4.84 -2.65 4.28
C ASN A 417 -5.27 -1.58 3.25
N GLY A 418 -4.62 -0.41 3.24
CA GLY A 418 -4.97 0.70 2.35
C GLY A 418 -6.22 1.50 2.77
N VAL A 419 -6.80 1.22 3.93
CA VAL A 419 -7.97 1.92 4.47
C VAL A 419 -7.58 2.73 5.71
N LYS A 420 -8.15 3.92 5.85
CA LYS A 420 -7.95 4.77 7.03
C LYS A 420 -8.99 4.43 8.10
N VAL A 421 -8.54 3.85 9.21
CA VAL A 421 -9.34 3.53 10.39
C VAL A 421 -9.18 4.65 11.40
N PHE A 422 -10.28 5.18 11.91
CA PHE A 422 -10.27 6.19 12.97
C PHE A 422 -10.25 5.51 14.34
N ILE A 423 -9.33 5.91 15.22
CA ILE A 423 -9.27 5.46 16.59
C ILE A 423 -9.46 6.68 17.50
N PRO A 424 -10.58 6.76 18.24
CA PRO A 424 -10.82 7.85 19.18
C PRO A 424 -9.72 7.95 20.25
N ALA A 425 -9.41 9.13 20.73
CA ALA A 425 -8.38 9.36 21.76
C ALA A 425 -8.59 8.50 23.02
N SER A 426 -9.85 8.27 23.42
CA SER A 426 -10.21 7.38 24.54
C SER A 426 -9.88 5.91 24.29
N GLN A 427 -9.70 5.51 23.04
CA GLN A 427 -9.42 4.14 22.59
C GLN A 427 -7.99 3.98 22.05
N ALA A 428 -7.27 5.08 21.82
CA ALA A 428 -5.92 5.10 21.28
C ALA A 428 -4.86 4.98 22.38
N ALA A 429 -5.12 5.54 23.55
CA ALA A 429 -4.15 5.61 24.63
C ALA A 429 -4.37 4.54 25.71
N PRO A 430 -3.33 3.83 26.15
CA PRO A 430 -3.41 2.90 27.28
C PRO A 430 -3.59 3.62 28.61
N ARG A 431 -3.20 4.91 28.73
CA ARG A 431 -3.30 5.77 29.92
C ARG A 431 -3.87 7.14 29.54
N ARG A 432 -4.50 7.84 30.52
CA ARG A 432 -5.14 9.15 30.28
C ARG A 432 -4.17 10.29 29.92
N ASP A 433 -2.92 10.20 30.34
CA ASP A 433 -1.89 11.24 30.13
C ASP A 433 -0.89 10.89 29.01
N PHE A 434 -1.30 10.02 28.06
CA PHE A 434 -0.46 9.63 26.95
C PHE A 434 -0.57 10.64 25.81
N ASP A 435 0.57 11.14 25.29
CA ASP A 435 0.58 12.02 24.13
C ASP A 435 0.37 11.19 22.83
N LEU A 436 -0.71 11.49 22.13
CA LEU A 436 -1.04 10.82 20.87
C LEU A 436 -0.01 11.06 19.77
N ASN A 437 0.80 12.11 19.87
CA ASN A 437 1.86 12.40 18.92
C ASN A 437 2.98 11.35 18.94
N ASP A 438 3.19 10.70 20.07
CA ASP A 438 4.18 9.63 20.20
C ASP A 438 3.84 8.41 19.34
N LEU A 439 2.57 8.22 18.97
CA LEU A 439 2.14 7.14 18.09
C LEU A 439 2.37 7.42 16.60
N LEU A 440 2.71 8.65 16.22
CA LEU A 440 2.86 9.03 14.81
C LEU A 440 3.95 8.20 14.13
N LYS A 441 3.61 7.60 12.99
CA LYS A 441 4.47 6.69 12.21
C LYS A 441 4.82 5.35 12.90
N GLN A 442 4.21 5.05 14.05
CA GLN A 442 4.38 3.75 14.69
C GLN A 442 3.38 2.73 14.14
N SER A 443 3.80 1.47 14.13
CA SER A 443 2.91 0.34 13.85
C SER A 443 2.18 -0.04 15.13
N VAL A 444 0.85 -0.06 15.08
CA VAL A 444 -0.02 -0.35 16.23
C VAL A 444 -0.95 -1.50 15.92
N SER A 445 -1.19 -2.34 16.94
CA SER A 445 -2.20 -3.40 16.88
C SER A 445 -3.52 -2.88 17.44
N PHE A 446 -4.61 -3.11 16.73
CA PHE A 446 -5.93 -2.65 17.14
C PHE A 446 -7.04 -3.60 16.70
N LYS A 447 -8.18 -3.53 17.36
CA LYS A 447 -9.42 -4.22 16.97
C LYS A 447 -10.44 -3.24 16.43
N ILE A 448 -11.32 -3.74 15.55
CA ILE A 448 -12.40 -2.93 15.00
C ILE A 448 -13.60 -2.95 15.95
N LEU A 449 -14.05 -1.77 16.38
CA LEU A 449 -15.24 -1.61 17.22
C LEU A 449 -16.50 -1.49 16.38
N GLU A 450 -16.46 -0.62 15.36
CA GLU A 450 -17.62 -0.29 14.54
C GLU A 450 -17.19 -0.14 13.08
N VAL A 451 -18.04 -0.61 12.17
CA VAL A 451 -17.89 -0.45 10.73
C VAL A 451 -19.17 0.16 10.18
N ASN A 452 -19.03 1.21 9.38
CA ASN A 452 -20.10 1.81 8.61
C ASN A 452 -19.85 1.57 7.12
N GLU A 453 -20.50 0.56 6.55
CA GLU A 453 -20.31 0.15 5.16
C GLU A 453 -20.77 1.23 4.17
N ALA A 454 -21.88 1.91 4.46
CA ALA A 454 -22.42 2.93 3.57
C ALA A 454 -21.48 4.13 3.40
N LYS A 455 -20.68 4.45 4.43
CA LYS A 455 -19.70 5.55 4.41
C LYS A 455 -18.27 5.06 4.27
N GLN A 456 -18.04 3.75 4.16
CA GLN A 456 -16.73 3.11 4.13
C GLN A 456 -15.80 3.62 5.24
N ARG A 457 -16.32 3.67 6.47
CA ARG A 457 -15.58 4.14 7.66
C ARG A 457 -15.55 3.05 8.71
N ALA A 458 -14.39 2.89 9.35
CA ALA A 458 -14.21 1.98 10.46
C ALA A 458 -13.64 2.73 11.67
N VAL A 459 -14.09 2.32 12.85
CA VAL A 459 -13.60 2.81 14.14
C VAL A 459 -12.90 1.65 14.85
N GLY A 460 -11.65 1.88 15.27
CA GLY A 460 -10.83 0.89 15.95
C GLY A 460 -10.52 1.23 17.40
N SER A 461 -9.90 0.30 18.12
CA SER A 461 -9.42 0.45 19.47
C SER A 461 -8.10 -0.27 19.71
N ILE A 462 -7.05 0.46 20.05
CA ILE A 462 -5.77 -0.07 20.54
C ILE A 462 -5.96 -0.60 21.95
N ARG A 463 -6.77 0.11 22.75
CA ARG A 463 -7.05 -0.26 24.15
C ARG A 463 -7.73 -1.63 24.28
N ALA A 464 -8.53 -2.04 23.30
CA ALA A 464 -9.18 -3.35 23.30
C ALA A 464 -8.15 -4.48 23.25
N VAL A 465 -7.14 -4.39 22.38
CA VAL A 465 -6.05 -5.36 22.27
C VAL A 465 -5.23 -5.39 23.56
N ALA A 466 -4.80 -4.23 24.06
CA ALA A 466 -4.06 -4.15 25.31
C ALA A 466 -4.83 -4.73 26.51
N ARG A 467 -6.18 -4.58 26.52
CA ARG A 467 -7.04 -5.18 27.54
C ARG A 467 -7.10 -6.70 27.42
N GLU A 468 -7.17 -7.24 26.22
CA GLU A 468 -7.17 -8.70 26.00
C GLU A 468 -5.83 -9.31 26.34
N GLU A 469 -4.73 -8.71 25.89
CA GLU A 469 -3.38 -9.15 26.22
C GLU A 469 -3.17 -9.17 27.73
N ARG A 470 -3.65 -8.11 28.42
CA ARG A 470 -3.62 -8.06 29.89
C ARG A 470 -4.50 -9.15 30.51
N ALA A 471 -5.70 -9.39 29.97
CA ALA A 471 -6.59 -10.44 30.48
C ALA A 471 -6.00 -11.83 30.25
N ALA A 472 -5.36 -12.06 29.09
CA ALA A 472 -4.68 -13.32 28.79
C ALA A 472 -3.45 -13.55 29.69
N ALA A 473 -2.64 -12.50 29.91
CA ALA A 473 -1.52 -12.54 30.84
C ALA A 473 -2.00 -12.81 32.28
N GLN A 474 -3.10 -12.16 32.67
CA GLN A 474 -3.74 -12.39 33.97
C GLN A 474 -4.22 -13.83 34.11
N ALA A 475 -4.91 -14.40 33.11
CA ALA A 475 -5.36 -15.79 33.14
C ALA A 475 -4.18 -16.78 33.28
N LYS A 476 -3.13 -16.59 32.49
CA LYS A 476 -1.91 -17.40 32.58
C LYS A 476 -1.24 -17.28 33.93
N PHE A 477 -1.19 -16.09 34.52
CA PHE A 477 -0.63 -15.89 35.85
C PHE A 477 -1.39 -16.70 36.93
N PHE A 478 -2.74 -16.64 36.92
CA PHE A 478 -3.55 -17.40 37.88
C PHE A 478 -3.51 -18.93 37.69
N GLU A 479 -3.18 -19.42 36.46
CA GLU A 479 -2.95 -20.85 36.24
C GLU A 479 -1.61 -21.34 36.79
N THR A 480 -0.57 -20.49 36.76
CA THR A 480 0.80 -20.87 37.12
C THR A 480 1.20 -20.46 38.54
N ALA A 481 0.52 -19.46 39.11
CA ALA A 481 0.85 -18.90 40.40
C ALA A 481 0.49 -19.86 41.54
N GLN A 482 1.46 -20.17 42.42
CA GLN A 482 1.29 -20.96 43.62
C GLN A 482 1.63 -20.14 44.85
N ILE A 483 0.88 -20.38 45.94
CA ILE A 483 1.18 -19.75 47.25
C ILE A 483 2.57 -20.21 47.70
N GLY A 484 3.43 -19.27 48.06
CA GLY A 484 4.83 -19.50 48.47
C GLY A 484 5.85 -19.41 47.32
N SER A 485 5.43 -19.23 46.07
CA SER A 485 6.37 -19.01 44.95
C SER A 485 6.92 -17.58 44.95
N GLU A 486 8.19 -17.47 44.53
CA GLU A 486 8.85 -16.18 44.30
C GLU A 486 8.57 -15.70 42.86
N VAL A 487 8.18 -14.43 42.73
CA VAL A 487 7.85 -13.78 41.45
C VAL A 487 8.53 -12.41 41.40
N GLU A 488 9.08 -12.07 40.26
CA GLU A 488 9.58 -10.73 40.00
C GLU A 488 8.44 -9.79 39.62
N GLY A 489 8.42 -8.61 40.22
CA GLY A 489 7.44 -7.58 39.94
C GLY A 489 8.03 -6.19 39.94
N THR A 490 7.34 -5.25 39.34
CA THR A 490 7.75 -3.84 39.32
C THR A 490 6.82 -3.01 40.20
N VAL A 491 7.38 -2.17 41.07
CA VAL A 491 6.62 -1.27 41.93
C VAL A 491 5.87 -0.24 41.10
N LYS A 492 4.54 -0.30 41.12
CA LYS A 492 3.65 0.57 40.34
C LYS A 492 3.23 1.83 41.10
N SER A 493 2.86 1.68 42.34
CA SER A 493 2.47 2.80 43.21
C SER A 493 2.65 2.47 44.69
N ILE A 494 2.90 3.49 45.49
CA ILE A 494 3.11 3.40 46.94
C ILE A 494 1.99 4.16 47.60
N THR A 495 1.37 3.55 48.62
CA THR A 495 0.31 4.12 49.45
C THR A 495 0.66 3.95 50.92
N ASP A 496 0.01 4.68 51.84
CA ASP A 496 0.26 4.63 53.29
C ASP A 496 0.09 3.24 53.91
N TYR A 497 -0.78 2.39 53.30
CA TYR A 497 -1.09 1.06 53.81
C TYR A 497 -0.30 -0.06 53.08
N GLY A 498 0.38 0.24 51.98
CA GLY A 498 1.15 -0.76 51.24
C GLY A 498 1.63 -0.33 49.85
N VAL A 499 2.23 -1.27 49.13
CA VAL A 499 2.85 -1.10 47.83
C VAL A 499 2.12 -1.96 46.80
N PHE A 500 1.74 -1.37 45.68
CA PHE A 500 1.21 -2.09 44.53
C PHE A 500 2.36 -2.47 43.60
N VAL A 501 2.42 -3.75 43.28
CA VAL A 501 3.45 -4.33 42.41
C VAL A 501 2.76 -4.94 41.20
N ASP A 502 3.23 -4.60 40.00
CA ASP A 502 2.80 -5.20 38.75
C ASP A 502 3.60 -6.48 38.47
N LEU A 503 2.91 -7.61 38.44
CA LEU A 503 3.45 -8.95 38.19
C LEU A 503 3.34 -9.39 36.71
N GLY A 504 3.28 -8.43 35.77
CA GLY A 504 3.09 -8.72 34.36
C GLY A 504 1.62 -8.85 33.96
N GLY A 505 0.78 -7.92 34.40
CA GLY A 505 -0.66 -7.84 34.11
C GLY A 505 -1.58 -8.05 35.29
N VAL A 506 -1.06 -8.50 36.44
CA VAL A 506 -1.78 -8.62 37.73
C VAL A 506 -1.16 -7.68 38.74
N ASP A 507 -1.99 -6.85 39.36
CA ASP A 507 -1.56 -5.95 40.40
C ASP A 507 -1.60 -6.70 41.78
N GLY A 508 -0.43 -6.96 42.36
CA GLY A 508 -0.30 -7.52 43.73
C GLY A 508 -0.15 -6.43 44.77
N LEU A 509 -0.60 -6.69 45.99
CA LEU A 509 -0.48 -5.78 47.12
C LEU A 509 0.47 -6.34 48.19
N ILE A 510 1.51 -5.60 48.51
CA ILE A 510 2.34 -5.83 49.70
C ILE A 510 1.85 -4.88 50.78
N ARG A 511 1.31 -5.42 51.86
CA ARG A 511 0.92 -4.60 53.00
C ARG A 511 2.15 -4.07 53.73
N ARG A 512 2.08 -2.91 54.41
CA ARG A 512 3.18 -2.29 55.14
C ARG A 512 3.88 -3.26 56.11
N MET A 513 3.11 -4.12 56.79
CA MET A 513 3.64 -5.13 57.71
C MET A 513 4.33 -6.32 57.01
N ASP A 514 4.10 -6.52 55.70
CA ASP A 514 4.73 -7.59 54.92
C ASP A 514 5.91 -7.07 54.09
N LEU A 515 6.28 -5.77 54.20
CA LEU A 515 7.34 -5.12 53.46
C LEU A 515 8.72 -5.25 54.14
N SER A 516 8.78 -5.07 55.46
CA SER A 516 10.01 -5.18 56.25
C SER A 516 9.76 -5.85 57.61
N TRP A 517 10.76 -6.56 58.13
CA TRP A 517 10.78 -7.10 59.49
C TRP A 517 10.87 -5.99 60.52
N ASN A 518 11.50 -4.85 60.19
CA ASN A 518 11.63 -3.69 61.06
C ASN A 518 10.39 -2.80 60.99
N ARG A 519 10.15 -2.02 61.99
CA ARG A 519 9.03 -1.08 62.10
C ARG A 519 9.33 0.14 61.20
N ILE A 520 8.71 0.21 60.02
CA ILE A 520 8.85 1.31 59.05
C ILE A 520 7.76 2.37 59.27
N LYS A 521 8.09 3.63 59.07
CA LYS A 521 7.14 4.75 59.13
C LYS A 521 6.28 4.81 57.90
N HIS A 522 6.90 4.74 56.71
CA HIS A 522 6.22 4.77 55.41
C HIS A 522 6.83 3.71 54.46
N PRO A 523 6.04 3.11 53.58
CA PRO A 523 6.56 2.11 52.61
C PRO A 523 7.65 2.62 51.67
N SER A 524 7.70 3.93 51.36
CA SER A 524 8.76 4.56 50.56
C SER A 524 10.15 4.51 51.19
N ASP A 525 10.23 4.18 52.52
CA ASP A 525 11.53 4.02 53.20
C ASP A 525 12.27 2.74 52.75
N VAL A 526 11.55 1.82 52.09
CA VAL A 526 12.07 0.49 51.68
C VAL A 526 12.15 0.34 50.18
N VAL A 527 11.16 0.84 49.41
CA VAL A 527 11.09 0.68 47.95
C VAL A 527 10.66 1.96 47.26
N SER A 528 11.08 2.16 45.99
CA SER A 528 10.71 3.31 45.17
C SER A 528 9.82 2.88 43.99
N VAL A 529 9.01 3.81 43.47
CA VAL A 529 8.19 3.55 42.28
C VAL A 529 9.10 3.28 41.07
N GLY A 530 8.88 2.16 40.37
CA GLY A 530 9.68 1.70 39.27
C GLY A 530 10.72 0.64 39.62
N ASP A 531 10.94 0.34 40.91
CA ASP A 531 11.90 -0.69 41.32
C ASP A 531 11.42 -2.08 40.91
N LYS A 532 12.34 -2.90 40.44
CA LYS A 532 12.11 -4.34 40.20
C LYS A 532 12.45 -5.09 41.50
N ILE A 533 11.47 -5.76 42.07
CA ILE A 533 11.61 -6.49 43.34
C ILE A 533 11.14 -7.93 43.16
N THR A 534 11.82 -8.85 43.86
CA THR A 534 11.39 -10.24 43.97
C THR A 534 10.49 -10.36 45.20
N VAL A 535 9.27 -10.83 45.01
CA VAL A 535 8.25 -10.95 46.07
C VAL A 535 7.72 -12.37 46.13
N THR A 536 7.30 -12.80 47.31
CA THR A 536 6.71 -14.12 47.51
C THR A 536 5.19 -13.99 47.58
N ILE A 537 4.47 -14.86 46.91
CA ILE A 537 3.00 -14.91 46.95
C ILE A 537 2.54 -15.45 48.29
N LYS A 538 1.82 -14.62 49.04
CA LYS A 538 1.29 -14.97 50.35
C LYS A 538 -0.10 -15.59 50.28
N ASP A 539 -0.95 -15.03 49.41
CA ASP A 539 -2.33 -15.44 49.26
C ASP A 539 -2.86 -15.03 47.88
N ILE A 540 -3.73 -15.86 47.31
CA ILE A 540 -4.34 -15.65 45.99
C ILE A 540 -5.85 -15.73 46.12
N ASP A 541 -6.54 -14.62 45.93
CA ASP A 541 -7.99 -14.56 45.82
C ASP A 541 -8.40 -14.62 44.35
N SER A 542 -8.80 -15.79 43.88
CA SER A 542 -9.24 -16.05 42.49
C SER A 542 -10.57 -15.37 42.16
N GLU A 543 -11.46 -15.12 43.11
CA GLU A 543 -12.77 -14.49 42.88
C GLU A 543 -12.62 -12.99 42.65
N THR A 544 -11.87 -12.31 43.51
CA THR A 544 -11.63 -10.86 43.41
C THR A 544 -10.41 -10.54 42.54
N LYS A 545 -9.70 -11.56 42.05
CA LYS A 545 -8.46 -11.43 41.24
C LYS A 545 -7.40 -10.57 41.90
N LYS A 546 -7.25 -10.70 43.24
CA LYS A 546 -6.27 -9.97 44.04
C LYS A 546 -5.20 -10.92 44.54
N VAL A 547 -3.95 -10.46 44.51
CA VAL A 547 -2.80 -11.22 45.00
C VAL A 547 -2.17 -10.45 46.15
N SER A 548 -2.07 -11.12 47.31
CA SER A 548 -1.34 -10.61 48.45
C SER A 548 0.10 -11.09 48.40
N LEU A 549 1.03 -10.16 48.55
CA LEU A 549 2.44 -10.42 48.39
C LEU A 549 3.19 -10.12 49.69
N THR A 550 4.35 -10.75 49.88
CA THR A 550 5.30 -10.40 50.94
C THR A 550 6.69 -10.18 50.34
N TYR A 551 7.37 -9.13 50.79
CA TYR A 551 8.75 -8.82 50.45
C TYR A 551 9.74 -9.39 51.46
N LYS A 552 9.20 -9.85 52.62
CA LYS A 552 9.98 -10.45 53.71
C LYS A 552 10.52 -11.82 53.28
N LYS A 553 11.82 -11.97 53.25
CA LYS A 553 12.44 -13.27 53.04
C LYS A 553 12.45 -14.07 54.33
N ALA A 554 12.12 -15.35 54.25
CA ALA A 554 12.12 -16.24 55.42
C ALA A 554 13.53 -16.36 56.05
N SER A 555 14.58 -16.31 55.22
CA SER A 555 15.97 -16.34 55.67
C SER A 555 16.41 -15.11 56.51
N GLU A 556 15.70 -13.99 56.35
CA GLU A 556 15.97 -12.73 57.07
C GLU A 556 15.06 -12.54 58.29
N ASN A 557 14.35 -13.61 58.73
CA ASN A 557 13.49 -13.57 59.88
C ASN A 557 14.33 -13.35 61.14
N PRO A 558 14.22 -12.21 61.86
CA PRO A 558 15.04 -11.92 63.04
C PRO A 558 14.94 -13.00 64.11
N TRP A 559 13.76 -13.66 64.23
CA TRP A 559 13.57 -14.72 65.24
C TRP A 559 14.28 -16.03 64.88
N GLU A 560 14.40 -16.37 63.61
CA GLU A 560 15.19 -17.53 63.18
C GLU A 560 16.69 -17.27 63.35
N ILE A 561 17.16 -16.05 63.02
CA ILE A 561 18.53 -15.61 63.21
C ILE A 561 18.86 -15.60 64.72
N PHE A 562 17.91 -15.09 65.54
CA PHE A 562 18.09 -15.08 66.98
C PHE A 562 18.20 -16.50 67.56
N LYS A 563 17.31 -17.40 67.15
CA LYS A 563 17.30 -18.80 67.60
C LYS A 563 18.59 -19.56 67.21
N ALA A 564 19.17 -19.24 66.07
CA ALA A 564 20.42 -19.87 65.59
C ALA A 564 21.67 -19.39 66.33
N ASN A 565 21.65 -18.14 66.88
CA ASN A 565 22.88 -17.49 67.37
C ASN A 565 22.86 -17.22 68.89
N TYR A 566 21.71 -17.34 69.58
CA TYR A 566 21.59 -16.96 70.97
C TYR A 566 20.90 -18.05 71.80
N GLU A 567 21.46 -18.31 72.99
CA GLU A 567 20.97 -19.32 73.89
C GLU A 567 20.72 -18.71 75.30
N VAL A 568 19.88 -19.39 76.12
CA VAL A 568 19.64 -19.00 77.50
C VAL A 568 20.92 -19.11 78.32
N GLY A 569 21.27 -18.09 79.05
CA GLY A 569 22.50 -17.99 79.84
C GLY A 569 23.59 -17.18 79.17
N GLN A 570 23.47 -16.90 77.84
CA GLN A 570 24.47 -16.13 77.10
C GLN A 570 24.43 -14.65 77.46
N VAL A 571 25.62 -14.04 77.47
CA VAL A 571 25.78 -12.59 77.66
C VAL A 571 25.73 -11.88 76.35
N VAL A 572 24.87 -10.88 76.22
CA VAL A 572 24.64 -10.12 75.00
C VAL A 572 24.73 -8.62 75.25
N LYS A 573 25.27 -7.92 74.26
CA LYS A 573 25.22 -6.44 74.30
C LYS A 573 23.92 -5.99 73.68
N ALA A 574 23.11 -5.23 74.41
CA ALA A 574 21.84 -4.70 73.91
C ALA A 574 21.73 -3.20 74.19
N THR A 575 21.07 -2.52 73.25
CA THR A 575 20.83 -1.06 73.39
C THR A 575 19.48 -0.80 74.00
N VAL A 576 19.42 -0.03 75.09
CA VAL A 576 18.14 0.35 75.69
C VAL A 576 17.34 1.23 74.76
N VAL A 577 16.17 0.74 74.29
CA VAL A 577 15.28 1.42 73.31
C VAL A 577 14.18 2.22 74.07
N SER A 578 13.65 1.67 75.16
CA SER A 578 12.60 2.37 75.94
C SER A 578 12.62 1.97 77.39
N ILE A 579 12.21 2.88 78.23
CA ILE A 579 12.11 2.70 79.64
C ILE A 579 10.64 2.83 80.06
N THR A 580 10.16 1.92 80.90
CA THR A 580 8.81 1.88 81.48
C THR A 580 8.88 1.80 82.96
N SER A 581 7.74 1.97 83.68
CA SER A 581 7.65 1.91 85.15
C SER A 581 7.99 0.52 85.77
N PHE A 582 7.91 -0.55 84.89
CA PHE A 582 8.14 -1.92 85.37
C PHE A 582 9.46 -2.54 84.81
N GLY A 583 10.21 -1.79 83.98
CA GLY A 583 11.44 -2.27 83.38
C GLY A 583 11.90 -1.47 82.18
N ALA A 584 12.92 -1.98 81.50
CA ALA A 584 13.41 -1.41 80.28
C ALA A 584 13.36 -2.43 79.13
N PHE A 585 13.18 -1.94 77.90
CA PHE A 585 13.34 -2.76 76.70
C PHE A 585 14.69 -2.45 76.08
N ALA A 586 15.46 -3.51 75.82
CA ALA A 586 16.75 -3.40 75.14
C ALA A 586 16.77 -4.23 73.87
N GLN A 587 17.19 -3.61 72.76
CA GLN A 587 17.33 -4.23 71.46
C GLN A 587 18.60 -5.06 71.43
N ILE A 588 18.46 -6.39 71.15
CA ILE A 588 19.56 -7.34 71.06
C ILE A 588 20.07 -7.40 69.64
N ILE A 589 19.11 -7.54 68.73
CA ILE A 589 19.35 -7.44 67.28
C ILE A 589 18.22 -6.63 66.67
N ASP A 590 18.41 -6.18 65.42
CA ASP A 590 17.37 -5.43 64.69
C ASP A 590 16.05 -6.20 64.66
N GLY A 591 14.99 -5.60 65.19
CA GLY A 591 13.64 -6.16 65.28
C GLY A 591 13.35 -7.09 66.46
N ILE A 592 14.30 -7.30 67.38
CA ILE A 592 14.10 -8.10 68.62
C ILE A 592 14.54 -7.31 69.87
N ASP A 593 13.56 -7.04 70.65
CA ASP A 593 13.73 -6.37 71.98
C ASP A 593 13.54 -7.38 73.12
N GLY A 594 14.47 -7.37 74.06
CA GLY A 594 14.34 -8.10 75.30
C GLY A 594 13.83 -7.19 76.44
N LEU A 595 13.06 -7.74 77.37
CA LEU A 595 12.56 -7.04 78.54
C LEU A 595 13.49 -7.27 79.72
N ILE A 596 13.96 -6.21 80.33
CA ILE A 596 14.67 -6.21 81.57
C ILE A 596 13.66 -5.74 82.64
N HIS A 597 13.19 -6.68 83.47
CA HIS A 597 12.30 -6.32 84.58
C HIS A 597 13.06 -5.51 85.65
N ILE A 598 12.41 -4.55 86.32
CA ILE A 598 13.05 -3.67 87.30
C ILE A 598 13.83 -4.44 88.41
N SER A 599 13.36 -5.64 88.76
CA SER A 599 14.03 -6.52 89.75
C SER A 599 15.30 -7.19 89.24
N GLN A 600 15.56 -7.10 87.93
CA GLN A 600 16.70 -7.75 87.23
C GLN A 600 17.79 -6.73 86.84
N ILE A 601 17.69 -5.47 87.28
CA ILE A 601 18.62 -4.41 86.88
C ILE A 601 19.81 -4.36 87.86
N ALA A 602 19.57 -4.44 89.18
CA ALA A 602 20.62 -4.35 90.20
C ALA A 602 20.34 -5.29 91.37
N ASN A 603 21.35 -5.56 92.25
CA ASN A 603 21.22 -6.34 93.48
C ASN A 603 20.40 -5.61 94.55
N GLN A 604 20.42 -4.28 94.55
CA GLN A 604 19.64 -3.42 95.48
C GLN A 604 18.30 -3.07 94.86
N ARG A 605 17.35 -2.73 95.70
CA ARG A 605 15.99 -2.35 95.27
C ARG A 605 16.02 -1.04 94.46
N VAL A 606 15.73 -1.12 93.16
CA VAL A 606 15.62 0.03 92.27
C VAL A 606 14.22 0.62 92.33
N ASN A 607 14.11 1.91 92.64
CA ASN A 607 12.81 2.59 92.75
C ASN A 607 12.38 3.16 91.39
N ASN A 608 13.33 3.55 90.51
CA ASN A 608 13.05 4.06 89.20
C ASN A 608 14.10 3.54 88.20
N VAL A 609 13.69 2.92 87.08
CA VAL A 609 14.57 2.36 86.08
C VAL A 609 15.47 3.42 85.41
N ALA A 610 14.97 4.65 85.30
CA ALA A 610 15.68 5.77 84.66
C ALA A 610 16.88 6.28 85.50
N ASP A 611 17.02 5.86 86.79
CA ASP A 611 18.16 6.24 87.60
C ASP A 611 19.42 5.43 87.25
N ILE A 612 19.25 4.26 86.62
CA ILE A 612 20.36 3.34 86.27
C ILE A 612 20.55 3.18 84.79
N LEU A 613 19.48 3.18 84.01
CA LEU A 613 19.52 2.98 82.58
C LEU A 613 19.01 4.21 81.83
N SER A 614 19.69 4.55 80.72
CA SER A 614 19.27 5.66 79.87
C SER A 614 18.94 5.13 78.44
N VAL A 615 17.95 5.72 77.77
CA VAL A 615 17.61 5.36 76.38
C VAL A 615 18.81 5.65 75.48
N GLY A 616 19.18 4.68 74.65
CA GLY A 616 20.37 4.71 73.79
C GLY A 616 21.65 4.15 74.41
N GLN A 617 21.62 3.79 75.68
CA GLN A 617 22.76 3.19 76.36
C GLN A 617 22.95 1.74 75.95
N VAL A 618 24.19 1.35 75.60
CA VAL A 618 24.56 -0.03 75.28
C VAL A 618 25.13 -0.67 76.59
N VAL A 619 24.52 -1.77 76.98
CA VAL A 619 24.84 -2.47 78.27
C VAL A 619 24.89 -3.98 77.98
N ASP A 620 25.73 -4.70 78.77
CA ASP A 620 25.78 -6.16 78.73
C ASP A 620 24.66 -6.74 79.62
N PHE A 621 23.89 -7.66 79.07
CA PHE A 621 22.81 -8.37 79.72
C PHE A 621 22.93 -9.86 79.57
N GLN A 622 22.53 -10.66 80.52
CA GLN A 622 22.41 -12.10 80.39
C GLN A 622 20.97 -12.45 79.99
N ILE A 623 20.81 -13.33 79.01
CA ILE A 623 19.53 -13.89 78.60
C ILE A 623 19.08 -14.88 79.63
N THR A 624 17.97 -14.60 80.34
CA THR A 624 17.46 -15.47 81.41
C THR A 624 16.39 -16.43 80.90
N GLU A 625 15.57 -15.99 79.96
CA GLU A 625 14.51 -16.82 79.36
C GLU A 625 14.22 -16.40 77.93
N ILE A 626 13.95 -17.38 77.08
CA ILE A 626 13.52 -17.21 75.65
C ILE A 626 12.19 -17.93 75.51
N ASP A 627 11.09 -17.19 75.39
CA ASP A 627 9.76 -17.72 75.03
C ASP A 627 9.49 -17.44 73.55
N LEU A 628 9.73 -18.44 72.70
CA LEU A 628 9.55 -18.36 71.27
C LEU A 628 8.08 -18.26 70.81
N ASP A 629 7.17 -18.86 71.59
CA ASP A 629 5.74 -18.87 71.27
C ASP A 629 5.11 -17.49 71.50
N LYS A 630 5.49 -16.84 72.61
CA LYS A 630 5.02 -15.47 72.99
C LYS A 630 5.94 -14.40 72.39
N LYS A 631 7.01 -14.78 71.76
CA LYS A 631 8.04 -13.86 71.20
C LYS A 631 8.53 -12.87 72.26
N ARG A 632 8.98 -13.39 73.41
CA ARG A 632 9.49 -12.60 74.52
C ARG A 632 10.85 -13.11 74.97
N ILE A 633 11.74 -12.18 75.28
CA ILE A 633 13.07 -12.46 75.75
C ILE A 633 13.22 -11.69 77.06
N SER A 634 13.58 -12.40 78.10
CA SER A 634 13.85 -11.81 79.45
C SER A 634 15.37 -11.64 79.57
N LEU A 635 15.77 -10.45 79.96
CA LEU A 635 17.15 -10.06 80.16
C LEU A 635 17.41 -9.72 81.61
N SER A 636 18.62 -10.01 82.13
CA SER A 636 19.05 -9.63 83.47
C SER A 636 20.44 -8.99 83.38
N MET A 637 20.58 -7.84 84.00
CA MET A 637 21.85 -7.19 84.27
C MET A 637 22.37 -7.66 85.61
N ARG A 638 21.46 -7.94 86.55
CA ARG A 638 21.77 -8.43 87.87
C ARG A 638 22.58 -9.72 87.91
N ALA A 639 22.33 -10.62 86.93
CA ALA A 639 23.04 -11.89 86.81
C ALA A 639 24.54 -11.73 86.48
N LEU A 640 24.96 -10.54 86.05
CA LEU A 640 26.35 -10.19 85.74
C LEU A 640 27.05 -9.40 86.82
N LEU A 641 26.30 -8.98 87.86
CA LEU A 641 26.87 -8.30 88.99
C LEU A 641 27.40 -9.32 89.97
N PRO A 642 28.60 -9.07 90.60
CA PRO A 642 29.09 -9.95 91.62
C PRO A 642 28.09 -10.08 92.78
N ALA A 643 27.91 -11.31 93.32
CA ALA A 643 27.10 -11.56 94.51
C ALA A 643 27.73 -10.80 95.64
N ASP A 644 26.91 -10.02 96.37
CA ASP A 644 27.37 -9.39 97.62
C ASP A 644 27.65 -10.52 98.64
N ASP A 645 28.90 -10.96 98.68
CA ASP A 645 29.40 -11.83 99.77
C ASP A 645 29.64 -10.98 101.01
N GLU A 646 28.92 -11.34 102.05
CA GLU A 646 29.21 -11.27 103.48
C GLU A 646 30.07 -10.08 103.94
N ALA A 647 29.40 -9.09 104.53
CA ALA A 647 30.01 -8.29 105.52
C ALA A 647 30.14 -9.16 106.80
N SER A 648 31.33 -9.66 107.03
CA SER A 648 31.74 -10.31 108.27
C SER A 648 31.47 -9.42 109.44
N GLU A 649 30.72 -9.97 110.38
CA GLU A 649 30.92 -9.67 111.76
C GLU A 649 32.39 -9.80 112.11
N ASP A 650 32.97 -8.75 112.67
CA ASP A 650 33.86 -8.87 113.82
C ASP A 650 34.25 -7.51 114.39
N ALA A 651 34.11 -7.49 115.70
CA ALA A 651 34.86 -6.85 116.73
C ALA A 651 34.26 -5.56 117.36
N GLU A 652 33.87 -5.81 118.62
CA GLU A 652 33.95 -5.06 119.86
C GLU A 652 33.57 -3.59 119.85
#